data_a3cf85a3f513577ceca610eeec7d8f11
#
_entry.id   a3cf85a3f513577ceca610eeec7d8f11
#
_cell.length_a   1.000
_cell.length_b   1.000
_cell.length_c   1.000
_cell.angle_alpha   90.00
_cell.angle_beta   90.00
_cell.angle_gamma   90.00
#
_symmetry.space_group_name_H-M   'P 1'
#
loop_
_entity.id
_entity.type
_entity.pdbx_description
1 polymer ?
#
loop_
_entity_poly.entity_id
_entity_poly.type
_entity_poly.pdbx_seq_one_letter_code
_entity_poly.pdbx_strand_id
1 'polypeptide(L)'
;MKEPAAPAPGAAASHRKNPLAAPAAIAACVIVFYWVPMTSPSASIQGDAADVHYPMQKYLSDRFSPRQFPFWTPYVLSGYPLLANPKVGAWYPPNWPFLLAGITPRSIQLELALNALLACLGAYLLISSHVENRMAAMLGAFAYGLSGFFAGHASQVSLFAAAAMFPWLLVAYRRAIDIAPVRYTAFGGLVGGALILAGSGQAAVSSFLGLGLYAFADWWRERQGWLRDVAIIGFMLAGALACAAIQLVPAQELARESSHAADSSPIVEGFLHPGSLMTLVAPDWLGAISGGIQAPSGAAQFYFYAGLLVLPLALMGAVKSGVRLPGLFLIVPPVWYMLGPAGGLYYLGSLAPGLRSLHAPVEGWFLAALGLAFLAAAGAEWIFAGWRFPFLPVLVAGLLFVDVWYWNSLGNPLAYVRASFDELYGSSEEAGRAEAIKQPQLTRFHAPANRVSMGPKLHPLDLKLEATYGASLLDPGPYRDYLDAMERNPKLRDGLNVGRFLNVATGRIDENASVLARAYFPKAVVDVRSLAESRQALETLDPAVKSLVLWPHAPIRQDPDAAAMGVRYGEQWYRVHYHAVSPSLLKLSVAWYPGWHADLDGQPLPIIRVDHALMGVIVPAGDNEVAFNFHSKRFGTGLAISLASGLVLVMCVRVGRPSHHRKRKKHRHSRRVTA
;
A
#
# COMPACT_ATOMS: atom_id res chain seq x y z
N MET A 1 -47.80 -57.62 35.50
CA MET A 1 -46.64 -56.70 35.39
C MET A 1 -46.17 -56.72 33.94
N LYS A 2 -46.46 -55.68 33.17
CA LYS A 2 -45.99 -55.49 31.80
C LYS A 2 -44.81 -54.52 31.83
N GLU A 3 -43.65 -54.95 31.34
CA GLU A 3 -42.49 -54.06 31.11
C GLU A 3 -42.86 -52.97 30.12
N PRO A 4 -42.38 -51.73 30.31
CA PRO A 4 -42.58 -50.67 29.35
C PRO A 4 -41.59 -50.83 28.18
N ALA A 5 -42.13 -50.79 26.96
CA ALA A 5 -41.40 -50.87 25.71
C ALA A 5 -40.36 -49.73 25.62
N ALA A 6 -39.15 -50.10 25.18
CA ALA A 6 -38.08 -49.12 24.87
C ALA A 6 -38.52 -48.19 23.72
N PRO A 7 -38.25 -46.90 23.83
CA PRO A 7 -38.56 -45.98 22.73
C PRO A 7 -37.65 -46.28 21.54
N ALA A 8 -38.26 -46.32 20.36
CA ALA A 8 -37.60 -46.47 19.08
C ALA A 8 -36.50 -45.40 18.86
N PRO A 9 -35.36 -45.72 18.23
CA PRO A 9 -34.34 -44.73 17.94
C PRO A 9 -34.87 -43.80 16.85
N GLY A 10 -35.52 -42.73 17.32
CA GLY A 10 -35.92 -41.60 16.47
C GLY A 10 -34.69 -40.99 15.81
N ALA A 11 -34.70 -41.00 14.51
CA ALA A 11 -33.73 -40.45 13.61
C ALA A 11 -33.43 -38.97 13.93
N ALA A 12 -32.45 -38.71 14.76
CA ALA A 12 -31.74 -37.44 14.75
C ALA A 12 -30.85 -37.42 13.49
N ALA A 13 -31.47 -37.15 12.34
CA ALA A 13 -30.74 -36.74 11.15
C ALA A 13 -30.00 -35.48 11.49
N SER A 14 -28.77 -35.60 11.99
CA SER A 14 -27.82 -34.48 12.06
C SER A 14 -27.64 -34.03 10.61
N HIS A 15 -28.35 -32.99 10.20
CA HIS A 15 -27.98 -32.23 9.03
C HIS A 15 -26.53 -31.81 9.20
N ARG A 16 -25.59 -32.54 8.60
CA ARG A 16 -24.21 -32.11 8.40
C ARG A 16 -24.27 -30.80 7.63
N LYS A 17 -24.36 -29.69 8.38
CA LYS A 17 -24.39 -28.34 7.80
C LYS A 17 -23.16 -28.22 6.90
N ASN A 18 -23.40 -28.05 5.59
CA ASN A 18 -22.31 -27.91 4.61
C ASN A 18 -21.34 -26.80 5.08
N PRO A 19 -20.05 -27.10 5.31
CA PRO A 19 -19.09 -26.09 5.80
C PRO A 19 -18.83 -24.98 4.78
N LEU A 20 -19.11 -25.20 3.50
CA LEU A 20 -18.90 -24.24 2.42
C LEU A 20 -20.10 -23.31 2.19
N ALA A 21 -21.27 -23.55 2.80
CA ALA A 21 -22.47 -22.76 2.56
C ALA A 21 -22.32 -21.28 2.94
N ALA A 22 -21.74 -20.98 4.11
CA ALA A 22 -21.53 -19.60 4.53
C ALA A 22 -20.45 -18.88 3.71
N PRO A 23 -19.26 -19.44 3.45
CA PRO A 23 -18.29 -18.86 2.51
C PRO A 23 -18.87 -18.60 1.12
N ALA A 24 -19.66 -19.53 0.55
CA ALA A 24 -20.30 -19.34 -0.74
C ALA A 24 -21.35 -18.20 -0.73
N ALA A 25 -22.15 -18.11 0.34
CA ALA A 25 -23.11 -17.01 0.50
C ALA A 25 -22.40 -15.66 0.63
N ILE A 26 -21.30 -15.60 1.38
CA ILE A 26 -20.47 -14.37 1.50
C ILE A 26 -19.94 -13.98 0.12
N ALA A 27 -19.38 -14.93 -0.64
CA ALA A 27 -18.88 -14.66 -1.98
C ALA A 27 -19.99 -14.15 -2.92
N ALA A 28 -21.16 -14.74 -2.89
CA ALA A 28 -22.32 -14.28 -3.67
C ALA A 28 -22.72 -12.85 -3.29
N CYS A 29 -22.77 -12.51 -1.99
CA CYS A 29 -23.05 -11.17 -1.53
C CYS A 29 -21.99 -10.15 -1.97
N VAL A 30 -20.70 -10.49 -1.90
CA VAL A 30 -19.61 -9.62 -2.38
C VAL A 30 -19.72 -9.40 -3.90
N ILE A 31 -20.03 -10.43 -4.67
CA ILE A 31 -20.26 -10.29 -6.12
C ILE A 31 -21.45 -9.34 -6.38
N VAL A 32 -22.56 -9.44 -5.64
CA VAL A 32 -23.69 -8.52 -5.77
C VAL A 32 -23.29 -7.10 -5.38
N PHE A 33 -22.52 -6.94 -4.30
CA PHE A 33 -22.06 -5.63 -3.81
C PHE A 33 -21.18 -4.92 -4.85
N TYR A 34 -20.26 -5.62 -5.50
CA TYR A 34 -19.34 -5.08 -6.51
C TYR A 34 -19.84 -5.27 -7.94
N TRP A 35 -21.11 -5.72 -8.14
CA TRP A 35 -21.62 -6.03 -9.47
C TRP A 35 -21.48 -4.87 -10.45
N VAL A 36 -21.91 -3.68 -10.04
CA VAL A 36 -21.86 -2.48 -10.91
C VAL A 36 -20.41 -2.10 -11.24
N PRO A 37 -19.49 -1.88 -10.27
CA PRO A 37 -18.12 -1.53 -10.60
C PRO A 37 -17.40 -2.60 -11.42
N MET A 38 -17.71 -3.89 -11.25
CA MET A 38 -17.08 -4.98 -12.00
C MET A 38 -17.57 -5.13 -13.44
N THR A 39 -18.85 -4.84 -13.72
CA THR A 39 -19.49 -5.18 -15.00
C THR A 39 -19.87 -3.97 -15.84
N SER A 40 -20.22 -2.83 -15.21
CA SER A 40 -20.68 -1.65 -15.92
C SER A 40 -19.53 -0.90 -16.58
N PRO A 41 -19.61 -0.57 -17.88
CA PRO A 41 -18.66 0.31 -18.53
C PRO A 41 -18.74 1.77 -18.01
N SER A 42 -19.88 2.17 -17.43
CA SER A 42 -20.08 3.49 -16.82
C SER A 42 -19.72 3.51 -15.33
N ALA A 43 -18.76 2.71 -14.90
CA ALA A 43 -18.19 2.73 -13.57
C ALA A 43 -16.68 2.71 -13.64
N SER A 44 -16.01 3.62 -12.93
CA SER A 44 -14.57 3.74 -12.97
C SER A 44 -13.93 4.01 -11.61
N ILE A 45 -12.62 3.81 -11.57
CA ILE A 45 -11.73 4.14 -10.45
C ILE A 45 -11.41 5.64 -10.45
N GLN A 46 -11.03 6.17 -9.28
CA GLN A 46 -10.71 7.59 -9.08
C GLN A 46 -9.57 7.79 -8.08
N GLY A 47 -9.10 9.02 -7.98
CA GLY A 47 -8.04 9.42 -7.05
C GLY A 47 -6.78 8.57 -7.20
N ASP A 48 -6.11 8.27 -6.10
CA ASP A 48 -4.85 7.49 -6.11
C ASP A 48 -4.96 6.14 -6.83
N ALA A 49 -6.14 5.51 -6.89
CA ALA A 49 -6.33 4.28 -7.64
C ALA A 49 -6.16 4.50 -9.15
N ALA A 50 -6.62 5.66 -9.67
CA ALA A 50 -6.49 6.03 -11.07
C ALA A 50 -5.12 6.69 -11.36
N ASP A 51 -4.70 7.64 -10.50
CA ASP A 51 -3.56 8.52 -10.78
C ASP A 51 -2.21 7.89 -10.42
N VAL A 52 -2.19 6.92 -9.49
CA VAL A 52 -0.95 6.31 -8.98
C VAL A 52 -0.95 4.80 -9.18
N HIS A 53 -1.95 4.09 -8.62
CA HIS A 53 -1.93 2.63 -8.59
C HIS A 53 -2.08 2.03 -9.99
N TYR A 54 -3.08 2.47 -10.76
CA TYR A 54 -3.33 1.98 -12.12
C TYR A 54 -2.14 2.16 -13.07
N PRO A 55 -1.51 3.35 -13.22
CA PRO A 55 -0.37 3.51 -14.11
C PRO A 55 0.84 2.67 -13.70
N MET A 56 1.11 2.53 -12.40
CA MET A 56 2.22 1.71 -11.91
C MET A 56 1.97 0.22 -12.17
N GLN A 57 0.77 -0.28 -11.89
CA GLN A 57 0.39 -1.68 -12.13
C GLN A 57 0.35 -2.00 -13.62
N LYS A 58 -0.18 -1.10 -14.45
CA LYS A 58 -0.22 -1.25 -15.91
C LYS A 58 1.19 -1.32 -16.48
N TYR A 59 2.05 -0.39 -16.10
CA TYR A 59 3.45 -0.40 -16.53
C TYR A 59 4.17 -1.70 -16.12
N LEU A 60 3.97 -2.14 -14.88
CA LEU A 60 4.53 -3.40 -14.38
C LEU A 60 4.02 -4.59 -15.19
N SER A 61 2.71 -4.68 -15.44
CA SER A 61 2.09 -5.73 -16.23
C SER A 61 2.63 -5.77 -17.66
N ASP A 62 2.73 -4.60 -18.33
CA ASP A 62 3.27 -4.47 -19.70
C ASP A 62 4.74 -4.91 -19.81
N ARG A 63 5.48 -4.89 -18.68
CA ARG A 63 6.91 -5.25 -18.59
C ARG A 63 7.16 -6.58 -17.89
N PHE A 64 6.12 -7.27 -17.47
CA PHE A 64 6.24 -8.54 -16.73
C PHE A 64 6.75 -9.65 -17.63
N SER A 65 8.03 -9.52 -18.01
CA SER A 65 8.80 -10.52 -18.72
C SER A 65 10.01 -10.92 -17.87
N PRO A 66 10.35 -12.22 -17.74
CA PRO A 66 11.53 -12.67 -17.00
C PRO A 66 12.85 -12.04 -17.48
N ARG A 67 12.86 -11.52 -18.70
CA ARG A 67 14.04 -10.89 -19.31
C ARG A 67 14.08 -9.35 -19.17
N GLN A 68 12.97 -8.71 -18.75
CA GLN A 68 12.84 -7.24 -18.71
C GLN A 68 12.15 -6.77 -17.44
N PHE A 69 12.54 -7.32 -16.28
CA PHE A 69 11.97 -6.94 -15.01
C PHE A 69 12.27 -5.47 -14.71
N PRO A 70 11.26 -4.59 -14.46
CA PRO A 70 11.45 -3.14 -14.42
C PRO A 70 11.98 -2.66 -13.05
N PHE A 71 13.23 -2.99 -12.73
CA PHE A 71 13.88 -2.50 -11.50
C PHE A 71 14.05 -1.00 -11.50
N TRP A 72 14.29 -0.42 -12.67
CA TRP A 72 14.43 1.01 -12.90
C TRP A 72 13.50 1.45 -14.01
N THR A 73 12.93 2.64 -13.89
CA THR A 73 12.16 3.29 -14.96
C THR A 73 12.72 4.69 -15.23
N PRO A 74 12.95 5.09 -16.49
CA PRO A 74 13.39 6.43 -16.85
C PRO A 74 12.24 7.45 -16.93
N TYR A 75 10.99 6.98 -16.88
CA TYR A 75 9.80 7.77 -17.23
C TYR A 75 9.34 8.73 -16.12
N VAL A 76 9.68 8.49 -14.87
CA VAL A 76 9.32 9.36 -13.72
C VAL A 76 10.57 9.84 -13.00
N LEU A 77 10.57 11.06 -12.48
CA LEU A 77 11.61 11.65 -11.65
C LEU A 77 13.02 11.59 -12.28
N SER A 78 13.12 11.71 -13.61
CA SER A 78 14.37 11.54 -14.38
C SER A 78 15.07 10.21 -14.13
N GLY A 79 14.32 9.22 -13.68
CA GLY A 79 14.76 7.87 -13.34
C GLY A 79 14.42 7.50 -11.90
N TYR A 80 13.78 6.32 -11.72
CA TYR A 80 13.24 5.89 -10.44
C TYR A 80 13.32 4.37 -10.25
N PRO A 81 13.72 3.87 -9.05
CA PRO A 81 13.78 2.44 -8.73
C PRO A 81 12.36 1.91 -8.42
N LEU A 82 11.54 1.69 -9.44
CA LEU A 82 10.10 1.42 -9.33
C LEU A 82 9.75 0.32 -8.33
N LEU A 83 10.44 -0.82 -8.39
CA LEU A 83 10.16 -1.98 -7.53
C LEU A 83 10.61 -1.80 -6.08
N ALA A 84 11.40 -0.77 -5.78
CA ALA A 84 11.71 -0.40 -4.40
C ALA A 84 10.52 0.30 -3.72
N ASN A 85 9.58 0.86 -4.49
CA ASN A 85 8.39 1.52 -3.95
C ASN A 85 7.32 0.50 -3.53
N PRO A 86 6.96 0.41 -2.23
CA PRO A 86 5.97 -0.55 -1.74
C PRO A 86 4.57 -0.35 -2.35
N LYS A 87 4.18 0.90 -2.67
CA LYS A 87 2.87 1.22 -3.24
C LYS A 87 2.59 0.57 -4.59
N VAL A 88 3.64 0.12 -5.29
CA VAL A 88 3.47 -0.63 -6.55
C VAL A 88 2.75 -1.96 -6.32
N GLY A 89 2.86 -2.57 -5.13
CA GLY A 89 2.16 -3.82 -4.80
C GLY A 89 2.60 -5.02 -5.65
N ALA A 90 3.79 -4.97 -6.25
CA ALA A 90 4.30 -5.97 -7.19
C ALA A 90 4.39 -7.38 -6.59
N TRP A 91 4.63 -7.46 -5.29
CA TRP A 91 4.88 -8.72 -4.58
C TRP A 91 3.67 -9.19 -3.76
N TYR A 92 2.54 -8.47 -3.80
CA TYR A 92 1.31 -8.87 -3.13
C TYR A 92 0.62 -10.00 -3.91
N PRO A 93 0.56 -11.25 -3.36
CA PRO A 93 0.12 -12.40 -4.15
C PRO A 93 -1.29 -12.30 -4.74
N PRO A 94 -2.30 -11.68 -4.08
CA PRO A 94 -3.62 -11.49 -4.68
C PRO A 94 -3.64 -10.65 -5.96
N ASN A 95 -2.61 -9.82 -6.22
CA ASN A 95 -2.53 -9.01 -7.44
C ASN A 95 -1.96 -9.78 -8.64
N TRP A 96 -1.26 -10.88 -8.43
CA TRP A 96 -0.59 -11.62 -9.51
C TRP A 96 -1.51 -12.08 -10.63
N PRO A 97 -2.75 -12.56 -10.38
CA PRO A 97 -3.65 -12.91 -11.47
C PRO A 97 -3.94 -11.74 -12.41
N PHE A 98 -4.07 -10.53 -11.87
CA PHE A 98 -4.36 -9.32 -12.64
C PHE A 98 -3.11 -8.85 -13.42
N LEU A 99 -1.94 -8.86 -12.77
CA LEU A 99 -0.67 -8.53 -13.43
C LEU A 99 -0.37 -9.44 -14.61
N LEU A 100 -0.70 -10.73 -14.51
CA LEU A 100 -0.50 -11.72 -15.58
C LEU A 100 -1.56 -11.62 -16.69
N ALA A 101 -2.79 -11.23 -16.35
CA ALA A 101 -3.89 -11.11 -17.32
C ALA A 101 -3.87 -9.78 -18.11
N GLY A 102 -3.11 -8.80 -17.64
CA GLY A 102 -3.12 -7.43 -18.15
C GLY A 102 -3.98 -6.50 -17.30
N ILE A 103 -3.42 -5.33 -16.98
CA ILE A 103 -4.08 -4.34 -16.12
C ILE A 103 -4.96 -3.40 -16.93
N THR A 104 -6.19 -3.26 -16.48
CA THR A 104 -7.20 -2.33 -16.97
C THR A 104 -7.86 -1.61 -15.78
N PRO A 105 -8.59 -0.51 -15.96
CA PRO A 105 -9.35 0.10 -14.85
C PRO A 105 -10.31 -0.89 -14.19
N ARG A 106 -10.86 -1.85 -14.96
CA ARG A 106 -11.73 -2.92 -14.44
C ARG A 106 -10.95 -3.93 -13.59
N SER A 107 -9.69 -4.22 -13.91
CA SER A 107 -8.84 -5.09 -13.08
C SER A 107 -8.69 -4.54 -11.66
N ILE A 108 -8.59 -3.23 -11.49
CA ILE A 108 -8.52 -2.58 -10.17
C ILE A 108 -9.84 -2.75 -9.40
N GLN A 109 -10.98 -2.66 -10.06
CA GLN A 109 -12.27 -2.94 -9.42
C GLN A 109 -12.39 -4.41 -8.97
N LEU A 110 -11.89 -5.33 -9.78
CA LEU A 110 -11.82 -6.77 -9.42
C LEU A 110 -10.86 -7.02 -8.27
N GLU A 111 -9.74 -6.31 -8.21
CA GLU A 111 -8.78 -6.35 -7.09
C GLU A 111 -9.45 -5.90 -5.79
N LEU A 112 -10.19 -4.79 -5.80
CA LEU A 112 -10.96 -4.32 -4.64
C LEU A 112 -12.01 -5.35 -4.21
N ALA A 113 -12.75 -5.93 -5.15
CA ALA A 113 -13.75 -6.97 -4.86
C ALA A 113 -13.11 -8.23 -4.25
N LEU A 114 -11.95 -8.68 -4.77
CA LEU A 114 -11.20 -9.80 -4.20
C LEU A 114 -10.74 -9.51 -2.77
N ASN A 115 -10.20 -8.33 -2.52
CA ASN A 115 -9.75 -7.93 -1.19
C ASN A 115 -10.95 -7.78 -0.22
N ALA A 116 -12.11 -7.25 -0.65
CA ALA A 116 -13.33 -7.21 0.16
C ALA A 116 -13.83 -8.63 0.50
N LEU A 117 -13.75 -9.57 -0.44
CA LEU A 117 -14.05 -10.98 -0.18
C LEU A 117 -13.10 -11.57 0.87
N LEU A 118 -11.80 -11.32 0.76
CA LEU A 118 -10.82 -11.73 1.76
C LEU A 118 -11.11 -11.11 3.14
N ALA A 119 -11.46 -9.82 3.19
CA ALA A 119 -11.86 -9.15 4.43
C ALA A 119 -13.08 -9.82 5.08
N CYS A 120 -14.15 -10.05 4.31
CA CYS A 120 -15.36 -10.71 4.79
C CYS A 120 -15.10 -12.15 5.27
N LEU A 121 -14.36 -12.95 4.50
CA LEU A 121 -14.03 -14.32 4.87
C LEU A 121 -13.15 -14.40 6.12
N GLY A 122 -12.15 -13.52 6.23
CA GLY A 122 -11.29 -13.43 7.41
C GLY A 122 -12.08 -13.05 8.65
N ALA A 123 -12.93 -12.01 8.56
CA ALA A 123 -13.80 -11.58 9.65
C ALA A 123 -14.80 -12.67 10.03
N TYR A 124 -15.44 -13.34 9.06
CA TYR A 124 -16.32 -14.48 9.32
C TYR A 124 -15.63 -15.59 10.10
N LEU A 125 -14.42 -16.00 9.67
CA LEU A 125 -13.66 -17.05 10.33
C LEU A 125 -13.24 -16.66 11.75
N LEU A 126 -12.83 -15.42 11.96
CA LEU A 126 -12.48 -14.89 13.28
C LEU A 126 -13.70 -14.90 14.21
N ILE A 127 -14.80 -14.28 13.76
CA ILE A 127 -16.01 -14.11 14.55
C ILE A 127 -16.65 -15.48 14.87
N SER A 128 -16.69 -16.40 13.90
CA SER A 128 -17.19 -17.78 14.09
C SER A 128 -16.41 -18.59 15.12
N SER A 129 -15.22 -18.15 15.52
CA SER A 129 -14.49 -18.77 16.64
C SER A 129 -14.97 -18.33 18.03
N HIS A 130 -15.85 -17.32 18.08
CA HIS A 130 -16.36 -16.71 19.31
C HIS A 130 -17.88 -16.76 19.44
N VAL A 131 -18.59 -16.77 18.32
CA VAL A 131 -20.06 -16.88 18.24
C VAL A 131 -20.46 -18.19 17.59
N GLU A 132 -21.55 -18.82 18.04
CA GLU A 132 -22.01 -20.11 17.51
C GLU A 132 -22.95 -19.93 16.31
N ASN A 133 -23.71 -18.81 16.30
CA ASN A 133 -24.67 -18.53 15.26
C ASN A 133 -23.97 -18.05 13.99
N ARG A 134 -24.10 -18.84 12.89
CA ARG A 134 -23.46 -18.53 11.59
C ARG A 134 -23.96 -17.23 10.98
N MET A 135 -25.26 -16.89 11.15
CA MET A 135 -25.82 -15.66 10.60
C MET A 135 -25.30 -14.43 11.36
N ALA A 136 -25.11 -14.54 12.68
CA ALA A 136 -24.47 -13.50 13.46
C ALA A 136 -23.01 -13.28 13.02
N ALA A 137 -22.26 -14.37 12.73
CA ALA A 137 -20.92 -14.25 12.19
C ALA A 137 -20.89 -13.66 10.78
N MET A 138 -21.87 -13.98 9.91
CA MET A 138 -22.00 -13.35 8.59
C MET A 138 -22.34 -11.86 8.68
N LEU A 139 -23.23 -11.48 9.60
CA LEU A 139 -23.55 -10.09 9.88
C LEU A 139 -22.30 -9.29 10.23
N GLY A 140 -21.48 -9.79 11.14
CA GLY A 140 -20.19 -9.19 11.49
C GLY A 140 -19.21 -9.14 10.30
N ALA A 141 -19.20 -10.18 9.45
CA ALA A 141 -18.37 -10.18 8.24
C ALA A 141 -18.74 -9.05 7.27
N PHE A 142 -20.04 -8.83 7.05
CA PHE A 142 -20.53 -7.72 6.20
C PHE A 142 -20.28 -6.36 6.85
N ALA A 143 -20.52 -6.22 8.14
CA ALA A 143 -20.24 -5.01 8.91
C ALA A 143 -18.76 -4.59 8.88
N TYR A 144 -17.84 -5.53 8.68
CA TYR A 144 -16.41 -5.24 8.48
C TYR A 144 -16.07 -5.02 7.01
N GLY A 145 -16.14 -6.08 6.19
CA GLY A 145 -15.57 -6.11 4.85
C GLY A 145 -16.33 -5.31 3.80
N LEU A 146 -17.59 -4.89 4.10
CA LEU A 146 -18.39 -4.01 3.25
C LEU A 146 -18.68 -2.66 3.92
N SER A 147 -17.92 -2.31 4.97
CA SER A 147 -18.08 -1.05 5.72
C SER A 147 -17.65 0.18 4.93
N GLY A 148 -18.02 1.33 5.42
CA GLY A 148 -17.63 2.64 4.92
C GLY A 148 -16.11 2.86 4.92
N PHE A 149 -15.35 2.18 5.81
CA PHE A 149 -13.90 2.20 5.71
C PHE A 149 -13.41 1.72 4.34
N PHE A 150 -13.90 0.56 3.88
CA PHE A 150 -13.49 0.03 2.58
C PHE A 150 -14.04 0.87 1.42
N ALA A 151 -15.28 1.37 1.52
CA ALA A 151 -15.84 2.27 0.51
C ALA A 151 -15.05 3.60 0.41
N GLY A 152 -14.75 4.23 1.54
CA GLY A 152 -14.00 5.49 1.60
C GLY A 152 -12.53 5.35 1.16
N HIS A 153 -11.93 4.19 1.36
CA HIS A 153 -10.53 3.93 0.99
C HIS A 153 -10.39 3.15 -0.34
N ALA A 154 -11.43 3.08 -1.17
CA ALA A 154 -11.37 2.42 -2.48
C ALA A 154 -10.31 3.04 -3.42
N SER A 155 -9.99 4.33 -3.26
CA SER A 155 -8.89 4.99 -3.95
C SER A 155 -7.51 4.62 -3.40
N GLN A 156 -7.40 4.18 -2.15
CA GLN A 156 -6.13 3.80 -1.50
C GLN A 156 -5.95 2.27 -1.49
N VAL A 157 -5.76 1.68 -2.67
CA VAL A 157 -5.77 0.22 -2.89
C VAL A 157 -4.83 -0.54 -1.95
N SER A 158 -3.63 -0.02 -1.68
CA SER A 158 -2.65 -0.66 -0.79
C SER A 158 -3.12 -0.70 0.68
N LEU A 159 -3.77 0.35 1.17
CA LEU A 159 -4.36 0.38 2.51
C LEU A 159 -5.56 -0.57 2.61
N PHE A 160 -6.43 -0.54 1.60
CA PHE A 160 -7.58 -1.44 1.47
C PHE A 160 -7.14 -2.91 1.54
N ALA A 161 -6.14 -3.30 0.73
CA ALA A 161 -5.61 -4.66 0.66
C ALA A 161 -4.96 -5.10 1.99
N ALA A 162 -4.19 -4.23 2.62
CA ALA A 162 -3.58 -4.53 3.92
C ALA A 162 -4.63 -4.72 5.03
N ALA A 163 -5.64 -3.84 5.10
CA ALA A 163 -6.75 -3.97 6.04
C ALA A 163 -7.55 -5.26 5.83
N ALA A 164 -7.71 -5.72 4.58
CA ALA A 164 -8.38 -6.97 4.26
C ALA A 164 -7.66 -8.21 4.83
N MET A 165 -6.33 -8.14 4.99
CA MET A 165 -5.52 -9.22 5.57
C MET A 165 -5.55 -9.24 7.11
N PHE A 166 -5.93 -8.15 7.77
CA PHE A 166 -5.90 -8.05 9.23
C PHE A 166 -6.71 -9.14 9.97
N PRO A 167 -7.97 -9.43 9.62
CA PRO A 167 -8.72 -10.51 10.28
C PRO A 167 -8.05 -11.88 10.15
N TRP A 168 -7.36 -12.16 9.06
CA TRP A 168 -6.63 -13.41 8.84
C TRP A 168 -5.44 -13.56 9.78
N LEU A 169 -4.76 -12.44 10.10
CA LEU A 169 -3.69 -12.41 11.09
C LEU A 169 -4.22 -12.80 12.47
N LEU A 170 -5.39 -12.28 12.86
CA LEU A 170 -6.06 -12.64 14.12
C LEU A 170 -6.55 -14.09 14.13
N VAL A 171 -7.08 -14.60 13.00
CA VAL A 171 -7.45 -16.01 12.82
C VAL A 171 -6.23 -16.91 13.03
N ALA A 172 -5.09 -16.55 12.43
CA ALA A 172 -3.86 -17.31 12.56
C ALA A 172 -3.40 -17.36 14.02
N TYR A 173 -3.37 -16.22 14.72
CA TYR A 173 -3.05 -16.13 16.13
C TYR A 173 -3.99 -17.01 16.98
N ARG A 174 -5.31 -16.86 16.81
CA ARG A 174 -6.30 -17.64 17.57
C ARG A 174 -6.13 -19.13 17.37
N ARG A 175 -5.92 -19.57 16.11
CA ARG A 175 -5.67 -20.99 15.82
C ARG A 175 -4.32 -21.50 16.31
N ALA A 176 -3.30 -20.63 16.38
CA ALA A 176 -2.02 -20.98 16.98
C ALA A 176 -2.18 -21.32 18.47
N ILE A 177 -3.00 -20.56 19.18
CA ILE A 177 -3.30 -20.85 20.59
C ILE A 177 -4.16 -22.09 20.75
N ASP A 178 -5.20 -22.24 19.91
CA ASP A 178 -6.26 -23.22 20.12
C ASP A 178 -5.99 -24.58 19.50
N ILE A 179 -5.28 -24.67 18.37
CA ILE A 179 -5.20 -25.88 17.56
C ILE A 179 -3.76 -26.39 17.40
N ALA A 180 -2.89 -25.62 16.72
CA ALA A 180 -1.54 -26.05 16.37
C ALA A 180 -0.58 -24.85 16.35
N PRO A 181 0.20 -24.65 17.43
CA PRO A 181 1.05 -23.47 17.59
C PRO A 181 1.98 -23.24 16.40
N VAL A 182 2.82 -24.21 16.05
CA VAL A 182 3.82 -24.07 14.97
C VAL A 182 3.17 -23.80 13.64
N ARG A 183 2.13 -24.56 13.29
CA ARG A 183 1.43 -24.46 12.00
C ARG A 183 0.83 -23.09 11.78
N TYR A 184 0.09 -22.59 12.77
CA TYR A 184 -0.66 -21.34 12.62
C TYR A 184 0.19 -20.11 12.93
N THR A 185 1.26 -20.23 13.72
CA THR A 185 2.27 -19.16 13.81
C THR A 185 2.97 -18.97 12.46
N ALA A 186 3.36 -20.06 11.79
CA ALA A 186 3.93 -19.99 10.46
C ALA A 186 2.94 -19.43 9.41
N PHE A 187 1.67 -19.86 9.46
CA PHE A 187 0.61 -19.28 8.62
C PHE A 187 0.43 -17.78 8.89
N GLY A 188 0.47 -17.34 10.17
CA GLY A 188 0.43 -15.93 10.54
C GLY A 188 1.62 -15.12 10.02
N GLY A 189 2.81 -15.73 9.95
CA GLY A 189 3.98 -15.13 9.29
C GLY A 189 3.76 -14.91 7.79
N LEU A 190 3.16 -15.89 7.08
CA LEU A 190 2.82 -15.74 5.66
C LEU A 190 1.74 -14.66 5.44
N VAL A 191 0.68 -14.66 6.25
CA VAL A 191 -0.39 -13.65 6.18
C VAL A 191 0.16 -12.26 6.50
N GLY A 192 0.97 -12.12 7.56
CA GLY A 192 1.63 -10.86 7.90
C GLY A 192 2.58 -10.38 6.80
N GLY A 193 3.30 -11.31 6.15
CA GLY A 193 4.12 -11.02 4.98
C GLY A 193 3.30 -10.47 3.81
N ALA A 194 2.18 -11.12 3.47
CA ALA A 194 1.26 -10.63 2.44
C ALA A 194 0.68 -9.25 2.80
N LEU A 195 0.32 -9.02 4.06
CA LEU A 195 -0.18 -7.74 4.57
C LEU A 195 0.86 -6.61 4.37
N ILE A 196 2.13 -6.87 4.66
CA ILE A 196 3.22 -5.90 4.42
C ILE A 196 3.41 -5.67 2.92
N LEU A 197 3.38 -6.75 2.11
CA LEU A 197 3.54 -6.70 0.65
C LEU A 197 2.38 -5.99 -0.07
N ALA A 198 1.23 -5.81 0.57
CA ALA A 198 0.14 -4.97 0.06
C ALA A 198 0.54 -3.49 -0.11
N GLY A 199 1.62 -3.05 0.54
CA GLY A 199 2.27 -1.78 0.27
C GLY A 199 1.91 -0.62 1.20
N SER A 200 1.03 -0.82 2.19
CA SER A 200 0.75 0.18 3.23
C SER A 200 1.53 -0.12 4.52
N GLY A 201 2.65 0.57 4.72
CA GLY A 201 3.45 0.44 5.95
C GLY A 201 2.68 0.82 7.20
N GLN A 202 1.84 1.86 7.13
CA GLN A 202 1.00 2.32 8.22
C GLN A 202 -0.03 1.25 8.62
N ALA A 203 -0.73 0.64 7.65
CA ALA A 203 -1.67 -0.44 7.93
C ALA A 203 -0.95 -1.68 8.51
N ALA A 204 0.27 -1.96 8.06
CA ALA A 204 1.06 -3.07 8.59
C ALA A 204 1.38 -2.85 10.08
N VAL A 205 1.90 -1.68 10.46
CA VAL A 205 2.16 -1.33 11.87
C VAL A 205 0.87 -1.40 12.69
N SER A 206 -0.21 -0.76 12.22
CA SER A 206 -1.51 -0.76 12.88
C SER A 206 -2.06 -2.17 13.08
N SER A 207 -1.89 -3.06 12.10
CA SER A 207 -2.36 -4.46 12.19
C SER A 207 -1.61 -5.26 13.24
N PHE A 208 -0.28 -5.13 13.36
CA PHE A 208 0.47 -5.81 14.42
C PHE A 208 0.20 -5.22 15.80
N LEU A 209 -0.06 -3.92 15.92
CA LEU A 209 -0.55 -3.31 17.16
C LEU A 209 -1.94 -3.84 17.52
N GLY A 210 -2.85 -3.92 16.53
CA GLY A 210 -4.17 -4.51 16.72
C GLY A 210 -4.11 -5.98 17.14
N LEU A 211 -3.17 -6.76 16.60
CA LEU A 211 -2.89 -8.13 17.05
C LEU A 211 -2.45 -8.15 18.53
N GLY A 212 -1.56 -7.24 18.93
CA GLY A 212 -1.13 -7.09 20.32
C GLY A 212 -2.29 -6.75 21.26
N LEU A 213 -3.16 -5.80 20.86
CA LEU A 213 -4.36 -5.43 21.64
C LEU A 213 -5.34 -6.59 21.77
N TYR A 214 -5.57 -7.32 20.68
CA TYR A 214 -6.43 -8.51 20.68
C TYR A 214 -5.88 -9.62 21.61
N ALA A 215 -4.58 -9.90 21.52
CA ALA A 215 -3.91 -10.88 22.36
C ALA A 215 -3.91 -10.46 23.83
N PHE A 216 -3.72 -9.16 24.12
CA PHE A 216 -3.80 -8.62 25.46
C PHE A 216 -5.20 -8.79 26.05
N ALA A 217 -6.27 -8.56 25.27
CA ALA A 217 -7.64 -8.79 25.70
C ALA A 217 -7.91 -10.27 26.07
N ASP A 218 -7.40 -11.21 25.26
CA ASP A 218 -7.50 -12.65 25.54
C ASP A 218 -6.72 -13.02 26.82
N TRP A 219 -5.48 -12.54 26.97
CA TRP A 219 -4.68 -12.73 28.17
C TRP A 219 -5.35 -12.13 29.41
N TRP A 220 -5.88 -10.91 29.31
CA TRP A 220 -6.58 -10.25 30.42
C TRP A 220 -7.74 -11.09 30.96
N ARG A 221 -8.44 -11.77 30.10
CA ARG A 221 -9.53 -12.67 30.46
C ARG A 221 -9.05 -13.97 31.10
N GLU A 222 -8.01 -14.59 30.54
CA GLU A 222 -7.54 -15.91 30.95
C GLU A 222 -6.44 -15.85 32.05
N ARG A 223 -5.71 -14.73 32.12
CA ARG A 223 -4.58 -14.48 33.05
C ARG A 223 -3.46 -15.53 32.96
N GLN A 224 -3.32 -16.23 31.85
CA GLN A 224 -2.35 -17.30 31.66
C GLN A 224 -1.69 -17.22 30.28
N GLY A 225 -0.44 -17.65 30.19
CA GLY A 225 0.23 -17.91 28.94
C GLY A 225 0.78 -16.68 28.19
N TRP A 226 0.96 -15.53 28.83
CA TRP A 226 1.42 -14.30 28.19
C TRP A 226 2.78 -14.46 27.45
N LEU A 227 3.73 -15.24 27.99
CA LEU A 227 5.02 -15.51 27.34
C LEU A 227 4.83 -16.27 26.02
N ARG A 228 3.90 -17.25 26.01
CA ARG A 228 3.56 -17.99 24.80
C ARG A 228 2.95 -17.04 23.75
N ASP A 229 2.07 -16.16 24.16
CA ASP A 229 1.37 -15.23 23.26
C ASP A 229 2.36 -14.23 22.67
N VAL A 230 3.26 -13.68 23.49
CA VAL A 230 4.37 -12.83 23.03
C VAL A 230 5.28 -13.58 22.06
N ALA A 231 5.64 -14.84 22.36
CA ALA A 231 6.46 -15.65 21.48
C ALA A 231 5.77 -15.91 20.12
N ILE A 232 4.48 -16.26 20.11
CA ILE A 232 3.69 -16.46 18.90
C ILE A 232 3.69 -15.17 18.06
N ILE A 233 3.39 -14.02 18.65
CA ILE A 233 3.37 -12.72 17.95
C ILE A 233 4.76 -12.38 17.42
N GLY A 234 5.81 -12.57 18.24
CA GLY A 234 7.20 -12.32 17.83
C GLY A 234 7.63 -13.16 16.62
N PHE A 235 7.29 -14.45 16.64
CA PHE A 235 7.59 -15.33 15.49
C PHE A 235 6.72 -15.02 14.27
N MET A 236 5.46 -14.62 14.45
CA MET A 236 4.61 -14.13 13.34
C MET A 236 5.22 -12.88 12.71
N LEU A 237 5.63 -11.91 13.51
CA LEU A 237 6.26 -10.67 13.04
C LEU A 237 7.59 -10.95 12.34
N ALA A 238 8.47 -11.76 12.94
CA ALA A 238 9.73 -12.14 12.33
C ALA A 238 9.54 -12.86 10.99
N GLY A 239 8.60 -13.80 10.93
CA GLY A 239 8.23 -14.49 9.69
C GLY A 239 7.66 -13.55 8.64
N ALA A 240 6.81 -12.59 9.04
CA ALA A 240 6.23 -11.59 8.15
C ALA A 240 7.31 -10.67 7.55
N LEU A 241 8.21 -10.15 8.39
CA LEU A 241 9.33 -9.30 7.94
C LEU A 241 10.26 -10.07 7.00
N ALA A 242 10.57 -11.32 7.32
CA ALA A 242 11.42 -12.15 6.48
C ALA A 242 10.75 -12.49 5.13
N CYS A 243 9.46 -12.82 5.11
CA CYS A 243 8.71 -13.05 3.87
C CYS A 243 8.58 -11.79 3.02
N ALA A 244 8.48 -10.62 3.64
CA ALA A 244 8.37 -9.35 2.94
C ALA A 244 9.74 -8.72 2.61
N ALA A 245 10.86 -9.38 2.90
CA ALA A 245 12.21 -8.83 2.68
C ALA A 245 12.49 -8.44 1.23
N ILE A 246 11.88 -9.14 0.24
CA ILE A 246 11.94 -8.80 -1.19
C ILE A 246 11.52 -7.35 -1.46
N GLN A 247 10.56 -6.83 -0.69
CA GLN A 247 10.08 -5.45 -0.77
C GLN A 247 10.78 -4.56 0.26
N LEU A 248 10.94 -5.02 1.51
CA LEU A 248 11.41 -4.19 2.61
C LEU A 248 12.88 -3.77 2.45
N VAL A 249 13.74 -4.67 1.93
CA VAL A 249 15.17 -4.39 1.78
C VAL A 249 15.43 -3.31 0.72
N PRO A 250 14.86 -3.37 -0.50
CA PRO A 250 14.94 -2.26 -1.45
C PRO A 250 14.22 -0.99 -0.97
N ALA A 251 13.05 -1.13 -0.32
CA ALA A 251 12.31 0.03 0.18
C ALA A 251 13.08 0.78 1.28
N GLN A 252 13.83 0.08 2.14
CA GLN A 252 14.69 0.71 3.14
C GLN A 252 15.82 1.52 2.49
N GLU A 253 16.38 1.02 1.37
CA GLU A 253 17.40 1.76 0.61
C GLU A 253 16.79 3.04 0.03
N LEU A 254 15.62 2.93 -0.60
CA LEU A 254 14.90 4.08 -1.15
C LEU A 254 14.50 5.09 -0.05
N ALA A 255 14.02 4.62 1.09
CA ALA A 255 13.65 5.49 2.21
C ALA A 255 14.84 6.28 2.78
N ARG A 256 16.05 5.70 2.79
CA ARG A 256 17.28 6.41 3.23
C ARG A 256 17.68 7.53 2.27
N GLU A 257 17.39 7.38 0.99
CA GLU A 257 17.64 8.39 -0.03
C GLU A 257 16.47 9.38 -0.18
N SER A 258 15.34 9.16 0.52
CA SER A 258 14.14 9.99 0.44
C SER A 258 14.23 11.24 1.33
N SER A 259 13.59 12.33 0.90
CA SER A 259 13.42 13.56 1.67
C SER A 259 12.66 13.35 2.99
N HIS A 260 11.75 12.38 3.05
CA HIS A 260 10.99 12.05 4.26
C HIS A 260 11.86 11.47 5.39
N ALA A 261 13.08 10.98 5.08
CA ALA A 261 14.02 10.56 6.10
C ALA A 261 14.61 11.74 6.90
N ALA A 262 14.60 12.94 6.32
CA ALA A 262 15.12 14.16 6.93
C ALA A 262 14.04 15.00 7.65
N ASP A 263 12.78 14.88 7.24
CA ASP A 263 11.66 15.59 7.83
C ASP A 263 11.13 14.84 9.07
N SER A 264 11.73 15.12 10.21
CA SER A 264 11.23 14.68 11.53
C SER A 264 10.04 15.49 12.03
N SER A 265 9.48 16.38 11.22
CA SER A 265 8.27 17.13 11.57
C SER A 265 7.10 16.18 11.77
N PRO A 266 6.42 16.18 12.92
CA PRO A 266 5.19 15.43 13.09
C PRO A 266 4.17 16.03 12.12
N ILE A 267 3.89 15.31 11.01
CA ILE A 267 2.80 15.70 10.12
C ILE A 267 1.50 15.50 10.90
N VAL A 268 0.85 16.61 11.22
CA VAL A 268 -0.33 16.68 12.10
C VAL A 268 -1.62 16.57 11.26
N GLU A 269 -1.63 15.73 10.24
CA GLU A 269 -2.78 15.55 9.36
C GLU A 269 -3.44 14.17 9.59
N GLY A 270 -4.76 14.09 9.45
CA GLY A 270 -5.49 12.82 9.51
C GLY A 270 -5.83 12.31 10.92
N PHE A 271 -6.01 13.21 11.88
CA PHE A 271 -6.64 12.87 13.16
C PHE A 271 -8.15 12.75 13.03
N LEU A 272 -8.74 11.91 13.89
CA LEU A 272 -10.19 11.71 13.95
C LEU A 272 -10.89 13.02 14.31
N HIS A 273 -11.71 13.51 13.39
CA HIS A 273 -12.63 14.59 13.70
C HIS A 273 -13.88 14.01 14.40
N PRO A 274 -14.21 14.42 15.64
CA PRO A 274 -15.32 13.81 16.39
C PRO A 274 -16.66 13.80 15.65
N GLY A 275 -16.95 14.83 14.84
CA GLY A 275 -18.14 14.90 13.99
C GLY A 275 -18.22 13.78 12.94
N SER A 276 -17.09 13.18 12.56
CA SER A 276 -17.04 12.04 11.62
C SER A 276 -17.69 10.79 12.18
N LEU A 277 -17.74 10.64 13.52
CA LEU A 277 -18.43 9.52 14.16
C LEU A 277 -19.93 9.51 13.88
N MET A 278 -20.51 10.66 13.50
CA MET A 278 -21.90 10.73 13.06
C MET A 278 -22.15 9.93 11.78
N THR A 279 -21.12 9.69 10.96
CA THR A 279 -21.26 8.83 9.77
C THR A 279 -21.58 7.39 10.13
N LEU A 280 -21.36 6.93 11.36
CA LEU A 280 -21.79 5.61 11.84
C LEU A 280 -23.32 5.47 11.85
N VAL A 281 -24.06 6.56 11.98
CA VAL A 281 -25.55 6.58 12.08
C VAL A 281 -26.18 7.26 10.88
N ALA A 282 -25.56 8.32 10.38
CA ALA A 282 -26.02 9.12 9.23
C ALA A 282 -24.93 9.10 8.14
N PRO A 283 -25.02 8.20 7.16
CA PRO A 283 -23.93 7.96 6.20
C PRO A 283 -23.54 9.22 5.39
N ASP A 284 -24.48 10.11 5.11
CA ASP A 284 -24.19 11.35 4.38
C ASP A 284 -24.00 12.59 5.28
N TRP A 285 -23.70 12.40 6.56
CA TRP A 285 -23.50 13.49 7.52
C TRP A 285 -22.47 14.52 7.07
N LEU A 286 -21.40 14.09 6.41
CA LEU A 286 -20.34 14.96 5.89
C LEU A 286 -20.63 15.47 4.47
N GLY A 287 -21.78 15.16 3.88
CA GLY A 287 -22.13 15.53 2.52
C GLY A 287 -21.25 14.88 1.45
N ALA A 288 -20.53 13.81 1.80
CA ALA A 288 -19.61 13.14 0.89
C ALA A 288 -20.34 12.40 -0.24
N ILE A 289 -21.60 12.01 -0.02
CA ILE A 289 -22.43 11.29 -1.00
C ILE A 289 -23.26 12.27 -1.83
N SER A 290 -23.82 13.28 -1.20
CA SER A 290 -24.70 14.30 -1.85
C SER A 290 -23.93 15.41 -2.58
N GLY A 291 -22.60 15.48 -2.43
CA GLY A 291 -21.76 16.50 -3.05
C GLY A 291 -21.72 17.85 -2.31
N GLY A 292 -22.36 17.95 -1.14
CA GLY A 292 -22.35 19.13 -0.28
C GLY A 292 -21.21 19.12 0.74
N ILE A 293 -19.96 18.91 0.32
CA ILE A 293 -18.81 18.66 1.20
C ILE A 293 -18.66 19.74 2.26
N GLN A 294 -18.98 19.40 3.51
CA GLN A 294 -18.64 20.19 4.72
C GLN A 294 -17.44 19.60 5.47
N ALA A 295 -16.79 18.60 4.87
CA ALA A 295 -15.69 17.87 5.49
C ALA A 295 -14.32 18.53 5.24
N PRO A 296 -13.35 18.31 6.15
CA PRO A 296 -11.95 18.58 5.88
C PRO A 296 -11.48 17.92 4.58
N SER A 297 -10.43 18.45 3.97
CA SER A 297 -9.79 17.81 2.81
C SER A 297 -9.58 16.32 3.10
N GLY A 298 -10.09 15.42 2.24
CA GLY A 298 -10.02 13.98 2.46
C GLY A 298 -11.25 13.37 3.14
N ALA A 299 -12.46 13.90 2.91
CA ALA A 299 -13.73 13.39 3.47
C ALA A 299 -13.89 11.87 3.42
N ALA A 300 -13.32 11.23 2.40
CA ALA A 300 -13.32 9.78 2.22
C ALA A 300 -12.70 9.02 3.42
N GLN A 301 -11.65 9.55 4.02
CA GLN A 301 -10.96 8.93 5.17
C GLN A 301 -11.81 8.93 6.44
N PHE A 302 -12.84 9.78 6.51
CA PHE A 302 -13.73 9.95 7.66
C PHE A 302 -15.08 9.29 7.49
N TYR A 303 -15.26 8.43 6.50
CA TYR A 303 -16.49 7.71 6.24
C TYR A 303 -16.49 6.34 6.91
N PHE A 304 -17.29 6.18 7.98
CA PHE A 304 -17.23 5.03 8.89
C PHE A 304 -18.49 4.15 8.90
N TYR A 305 -19.45 4.39 8.03
CA TYR A 305 -20.73 3.69 8.02
C TYR A 305 -20.56 2.17 7.87
N ALA A 306 -21.04 1.42 8.82
CA ALA A 306 -20.98 -0.05 8.83
C ALA A 306 -22.38 -0.71 8.77
N GLY A 307 -23.42 0.09 8.64
CA GLY A 307 -24.82 -0.29 8.67
C GLY A 307 -25.55 0.18 9.93
N LEU A 308 -26.80 0.61 9.77
CA LEU A 308 -27.60 1.20 10.86
C LEU A 308 -27.77 0.27 12.07
N LEU A 309 -27.85 -1.05 11.83
CA LEU A 309 -28.01 -2.05 12.89
C LEU A 309 -26.72 -2.34 13.67
N VAL A 310 -25.54 -1.98 13.15
CA VAL A 310 -24.25 -2.36 13.73
C VAL A 310 -24.03 -1.71 15.09
N LEU A 311 -24.28 -0.40 15.20
CA LEU A 311 -24.03 0.30 16.46
C LEU A 311 -24.93 -0.19 17.61
N PRO A 312 -26.27 -0.30 17.49
CA PRO A 312 -27.10 -0.84 18.56
C PRO A 312 -26.77 -2.29 18.91
N LEU A 313 -26.46 -3.14 17.91
CA LEU A 313 -26.04 -4.51 18.15
C LEU A 313 -24.67 -4.56 18.85
N ALA A 314 -23.73 -3.70 18.48
CA ALA A 314 -22.41 -3.62 19.12
C ALA A 314 -22.52 -3.19 20.60
N LEU A 315 -23.39 -2.21 20.91
CA LEU A 315 -23.67 -1.81 22.29
C LEU A 315 -24.25 -2.96 23.11
N MET A 316 -25.20 -3.72 22.54
CA MET A 316 -25.73 -4.93 23.18
C MET A 316 -24.62 -5.97 23.41
N GLY A 317 -23.78 -6.22 22.42
CA GLY A 317 -22.65 -7.15 22.53
C GLY A 317 -21.63 -6.73 23.60
N ALA A 318 -21.36 -5.43 23.73
CA ALA A 318 -20.49 -4.88 24.75
C ALA A 318 -21.03 -5.07 26.18
N VAL A 319 -22.36 -5.04 26.37
CA VAL A 319 -23.00 -5.19 27.69
C VAL A 319 -23.26 -6.66 28.02
N LYS A 320 -23.79 -7.43 27.08
CA LYS A 320 -24.37 -8.76 27.31
C LYS A 320 -23.43 -9.92 26.99
N SER A 321 -22.42 -9.71 26.15
CA SER A 321 -21.54 -10.79 25.71
C SER A 321 -20.39 -11.08 26.68
N GLY A 322 -20.12 -12.36 26.93
CA GLY A 322 -18.94 -12.83 27.68
C GLY A 322 -17.63 -12.64 26.90
N VAL A 323 -17.68 -12.35 25.59
CA VAL A 323 -16.50 -12.19 24.70
C VAL A 323 -16.26 -10.73 24.30
N ARG A 324 -16.79 -9.77 25.08
CA ARG A 324 -16.73 -8.33 24.76
C ARG A 324 -15.31 -7.74 24.71
N LEU A 325 -14.37 -8.26 25.49
CA LEU A 325 -13.05 -7.63 25.65
C LEU A 325 -12.28 -7.51 24.32
N PRO A 326 -12.15 -8.55 23.47
CA PRO A 326 -11.46 -8.41 22.19
C PRO A 326 -12.02 -7.27 21.32
N GLY A 327 -13.34 -7.14 21.24
CA GLY A 327 -13.98 -6.05 20.50
C GLY A 327 -13.67 -4.68 21.08
N LEU A 328 -13.76 -4.51 22.41
CA LEU A 328 -13.48 -3.26 23.09
C LEU A 328 -12.01 -2.84 22.96
N PHE A 329 -11.07 -3.78 23.06
CA PHE A 329 -9.64 -3.48 22.88
C PHE A 329 -9.28 -3.12 21.43
N LEU A 330 -10.04 -3.60 20.44
CA LEU A 330 -9.89 -3.17 19.05
C LEU A 330 -10.53 -1.80 18.76
N ILE A 331 -11.43 -1.32 19.63
CA ILE A 331 -12.10 -0.01 19.45
C ILE A 331 -11.41 1.07 20.30
N VAL A 332 -11.37 0.89 21.61
CA VAL A 332 -11.08 1.99 22.57
C VAL A 332 -9.66 2.54 22.40
N PRO A 333 -8.58 1.75 22.48
CA PRO A 333 -7.24 2.30 22.35
C PRO A 333 -6.95 2.90 20.96
N PRO A 334 -7.33 2.25 19.82
CA PRO A 334 -7.12 2.85 18.50
C PRO A 334 -7.88 4.16 18.32
N VAL A 335 -9.16 4.22 18.68
CA VAL A 335 -9.96 5.46 18.58
C VAL A 335 -9.38 6.56 19.46
N TRP A 336 -8.94 6.22 20.68
CA TRP A 336 -8.29 7.17 21.58
C TRP A 336 -6.99 7.71 20.96
N TYR A 337 -6.17 6.86 20.33
CA TYR A 337 -4.96 7.30 19.63
C TYR A 337 -5.29 8.21 18.42
N MET A 338 -6.37 7.89 17.68
CA MET A 338 -6.82 8.69 16.53
C MET A 338 -7.29 10.11 16.91
N LEU A 339 -7.70 10.35 18.16
CA LEU A 339 -8.02 11.70 18.63
C LEU A 339 -6.78 12.62 18.65
N GLY A 340 -5.61 12.07 18.40
CA GLY A 340 -4.38 12.83 18.27
C GLY A 340 -4.00 13.61 19.54
N PRO A 341 -3.50 14.85 19.39
CA PRO A 341 -3.11 15.68 20.53
C PRO A 341 -4.23 15.90 21.54
N ALA A 342 -5.49 16.03 21.08
CA ALA A 342 -6.65 16.22 21.96
C ALA A 342 -6.92 15.01 22.89
N GLY A 343 -6.57 13.79 22.43
CA GLY A 343 -6.74 12.57 23.22
C GLY A 343 -5.59 12.30 24.19
N GLY A 344 -4.43 12.88 24.00
CA GLY A 344 -3.25 12.71 24.84
C GLY A 344 -2.46 11.42 24.62
N LEU A 345 -3.11 10.29 24.25
CA LEU A 345 -2.43 9.01 24.00
C LEU A 345 -1.42 9.08 22.84
N TYR A 346 -1.66 9.96 21.89
CA TYR A 346 -0.78 10.25 20.75
C TYR A 346 0.65 10.61 21.20
N TYR A 347 0.80 11.41 22.26
CA TYR A 347 2.12 11.80 22.77
C TYR A 347 2.91 10.61 23.33
N LEU A 348 2.25 9.67 23.98
CA LEU A 348 2.90 8.43 24.43
C LEU A 348 3.33 7.57 23.22
N GLY A 349 2.48 7.49 22.20
CA GLY A 349 2.80 6.79 20.95
C GLY A 349 4.01 7.41 20.25
N SER A 350 4.14 8.74 20.24
CA SER A 350 5.26 9.43 19.60
C SER A 350 6.63 9.14 20.22
N LEU A 351 6.68 8.56 21.42
CA LEU A 351 7.92 8.09 22.05
C LEU A 351 8.45 6.80 21.41
N ALA A 352 7.59 6.03 20.75
CA ALA A 352 7.98 4.79 20.07
C ALA A 352 8.35 5.09 18.61
N PRO A 353 9.57 4.75 18.14
CA PRO A 353 10.05 5.11 16.81
C PRO A 353 9.14 4.65 15.66
N GLY A 354 8.51 3.47 15.78
CA GLY A 354 7.59 2.93 14.77
C GLY A 354 6.23 3.65 14.71
N LEU A 355 5.79 4.27 15.82
CA LEU A 355 4.52 5.01 15.87
C LEU A 355 4.63 6.45 15.35
N ARG A 356 5.84 7.02 15.35
CA ARG A 356 6.11 8.35 14.75
C ARG A 356 5.86 8.36 13.23
N SER A 357 5.97 7.21 12.57
CA SER A 357 5.74 7.09 11.13
C SER A 357 4.26 6.94 10.72
N LEU A 358 3.33 6.96 11.68
CA LEU A 358 1.90 6.96 11.41
C LEU A 358 1.42 8.38 11.09
N HIS A 359 1.42 8.75 9.80
CA HIS A 359 1.07 10.10 9.35
C HIS A 359 -0.42 10.41 9.44
N ALA A 360 -1.30 9.41 9.26
CA ALA A 360 -2.75 9.58 9.32
C ALA A 360 -3.37 8.54 10.27
N PRO A 361 -3.43 8.81 11.60
CA PRO A 361 -3.96 7.86 12.57
C PRO A 361 -5.35 7.33 12.24
N VAL A 362 -6.20 8.12 11.58
CA VAL A 362 -7.57 7.73 11.18
C VAL A 362 -7.58 6.56 10.19
N GLU A 363 -6.53 6.36 9.39
CA GLU A 363 -6.40 5.20 8.51
C GLU A 363 -6.38 3.87 9.28
N GLY A 364 -6.08 3.89 10.58
CA GLY A 364 -6.21 2.75 11.49
C GLY A 364 -7.66 2.39 11.86
N TRP A 365 -8.67 3.10 11.34
CA TRP A 365 -10.08 2.85 11.66
C TRP A 365 -10.54 1.41 11.40
N PHE A 366 -9.91 0.68 10.48
CA PHE A 366 -10.23 -0.73 10.24
C PHE A 366 -10.11 -1.61 11.49
N LEU A 367 -9.27 -1.24 12.47
CA LEU A 367 -9.19 -1.93 13.77
C LEU A 367 -10.51 -1.76 14.53
N ALA A 368 -10.98 -0.52 14.64
CA ALA A 368 -12.24 -0.20 15.31
C ALA A 368 -13.44 -0.78 14.55
N ALA A 369 -13.42 -0.74 13.22
CA ALA A 369 -14.45 -1.35 12.38
C ALA A 369 -14.58 -2.86 12.63
N LEU A 370 -13.45 -3.59 12.76
CA LEU A 370 -13.46 -5.01 13.11
C LEU A 370 -13.97 -5.23 14.54
N GLY A 371 -13.60 -4.37 15.47
CA GLY A 371 -14.10 -4.39 16.86
C GLY A 371 -15.61 -4.20 16.94
N LEU A 372 -16.14 -3.21 16.20
CA LEU A 372 -17.59 -2.97 16.09
C LEU A 372 -18.32 -4.17 15.47
N ALA A 373 -17.80 -4.70 14.38
CA ALA A 373 -18.34 -5.88 13.70
C ALA A 373 -18.37 -7.11 14.62
N PHE A 374 -17.31 -7.29 15.41
CA PHE A 374 -17.20 -8.36 16.40
C PHE A 374 -18.26 -8.23 17.50
N LEU A 375 -18.40 -7.04 18.07
CA LEU A 375 -19.42 -6.77 19.11
C LEU A 375 -20.84 -6.86 18.55
N ALA A 376 -21.07 -6.38 17.33
CA ALA A 376 -22.39 -6.46 16.68
C ALA A 376 -22.80 -7.92 16.45
N ALA A 377 -21.89 -8.78 16.03
CA ALA A 377 -22.15 -10.22 15.90
C ALA A 377 -22.48 -10.87 17.25
N ALA A 378 -21.76 -10.50 18.32
CA ALA A 378 -22.02 -11.00 19.66
C ALA A 378 -23.38 -10.53 20.21
N GLY A 379 -23.78 -9.29 19.90
CA GLY A 379 -25.12 -8.76 20.24
C GLY A 379 -26.23 -9.43 19.45
N ALA A 380 -26.00 -9.65 18.15
CA ALA A 380 -26.94 -10.39 17.30
C ALA A 380 -27.14 -11.82 17.77
N GLU A 381 -26.06 -12.52 18.16
CA GLU A 381 -26.17 -13.87 18.73
C GLU A 381 -27.04 -13.91 19.99
N TRP A 382 -26.86 -12.93 20.90
CA TRP A 382 -27.69 -12.83 22.09
C TRP A 382 -29.18 -12.65 21.79
N ILE A 383 -29.53 -11.80 20.78
CA ILE A 383 -30.90 -11.62 20.31
C ILE A 383 -31.43 -12.93 19.70
N PHE A 384 -30.64 -13.57 18.82
CA PHE A 384 -31.06 -14.77 18.10
C PHE A 384 -31.27 -15.95 19.04
N ALA A 385 -30.53 -16.06 20.14
CA ALA A 385 -30.69 -17.10 21.15
C ALA A 385 -32.02 -17.00 21.91
N GLY A 386 -32.54 -15.78 22.14
CA GLY A 386 -33.81 -15.54 22.82
C GLY A 386 -35.04 -15.56 21.92
N TRP A 387 -34.89 -15.69 20.60
CA TRP A 387 -35.97 -15.49 19.66
C TRP A 387 -36.55 -16.81 19.11
N ARG A 388 -37.85 -16.90 18.97
CA ARG A 388 -38.57 -18.11 18.56
C ARG A 388 -38.65 -18.32 17.03
N PHE A 389 -38.42 -17.25 16.23
CA PHE A 389 -38.56 -17.33 14.78
C PHE A 389 -37.24 -17.71 14.12
N PRO A 390 -37.12 -18.87 13.42
CA PRO A 390 -35.87 -19.37 12.85
C PRO A 390 -35.35 -18.54 11.66
N PHE A 391 -36.21 -17.73 11.03
CA PHE A 391 -35.83 -16.89 9.90
C PHE A 391 -35.24 -15.51 10.31
N LEU A 392 -35.42 -15.09 11.57
CA LEU A 392 -34.95 -13.79 12.05
C LEU A 392 -33.44 -13.55 11.80
N PRO A 393 -32.53 -14.51 12.06
CA PRO A 393 -31.11 -14.31 11.80
C PRO A 393 -30.80 -14.02 10.32
N VAL A 394 -31.50 -14.69 9.39
CA VAL A 394 -31.36 -14.49 7.94
C VAL A 394 -31.90 -13.11 7.54
N LEU A 395 -33.08 -12.74 8.08
CA LEU A 395 -33.69 -11.45 7.82
C LEU A 395 -32.78 -10.29 8.28
N VAL A 396 -32.27 -10.34 9.50
CA VAL A 396 -31.42 -9.28 10.07
C VAL A 396 -30.08 -9.17 9.31
N ALA A 397 -29.44 -10.31 8.98
CA ALA A 397 -28.23 -10.30 8.17
C ALA A 397 -28.49 -9.78 6.74
N GLY A 398 -29.64 -10.14 6.15
CA GLY A 398 -30.07 -9.66 4.84
C GLY A 398 -30.36 -8.16 4.83
N LEU A 399 -31.07 -7.64 5.85
CA LEU A 399 -31.33 -6.21 5.98
C LEU A 399 -30.03 -5.41 6.13
N LEU A 400 -29.11 -5.88 6.96
CA LEU A 400 -27.80 -5.25 7.07
C LEU A 400 -27.05 -5.26 5.72
N PHE A 401 -27.06 -6.39 5.00
CA PHE A 401 -26.42 -6.46 3.69
C PHE A 401 -27.00 -5.44 2.71
N VAL A 402 -28.34 -5.35 2.61
CA VAL A 402 -29.03 -4.39 1.72
C VAL A 402 -28.70 -2.95 2.11
N ASP A 403 -28.66 -2.64 3.40
CA ASP A 403 -28.32 -1.33 3.93
C ASP A 403 -26.88 -0.92 3.57
N VAL A 404 -25.89 -1.76 3.85
CA VAL A 404 -24.49 -1.44 3.48
C VAL A 404 -24.27 -1.45 1.96
N TRP A 405 -24.99 -2.30 1.20
CA TRP A 405 -24.95 -2.30 -0.25
C TRP A 405 -25.45 -0.98 -0.84
N TYR A 406 -26.56 -0.46 -0.31
CA TYR A 406 -27.13 0.81 -0.75
C TYR A 406 -26.18 1.99 -0.47
N TRP A 407 -25.70 2.12 0.78
CA TRP A 407 -24.92 3.27 1.20
C TRP A 407 -23.42 3.18 0.85
N ASN A 408 -22.85 2.00 0.77
CA ASN A 408 -21.42 1.82 0.54
C ASN A 408 -21.06 1.37 -0.88
N SER A 409 -22.06 1.10 -1.75
CA SER A 409 -21.85 0.73 -3.15
C SER A 409 -22.74 1.52 -4.09
N LEU A 410 -24.07 1.24 -4.12
CA LEU A 410 -24.96 1.74 -5.17
C LEU A 410 -25.00 3.26 -5.30
N GLY A 411 -24.97 4.00 -4.21
CA GLY A 411 -25.09 5.45 -4.17
C GLY A 411 -23.80 6.20 -3.84
N ASN A 412 -22.70 5.49 -3.60
CA ASN A 412 -21.53 6.08 -2.97
C ASN A 412 -20.41 6.44 -3.97
N PRO A 413 -20.21 7.75 -4.27
CA PRO A 413 -19.13 8.18 -5.16
C PRO A 413 -17.72 7.94 -4.61
N LEU A 414 -17.58 7.66 -3.30
CA LEU A 414 -16.28 7.30 -2.71
C LEU A 414 -15.84 5.90 -3.13
N ALA A 415 -16.77 4.97 -3.35
CA ALA A 415 -16.47 3.60 -3.75
C ALA A 415 -16.06 3.50 -5.22
N TYR A 416 -16.73 4.23 -6.09
CA TYR A 416 -16.42 4.35 -7.53
C TYR A 416 -17.19 5.50 -8.16
N VAL A 417 -16.69 6.02 -9.28
CA VAL A 417 -17.37 7.07 -10.05
C VAL A 417 -18.29 6.45 -11.09
N ARG A 418 -19.50 7.02 -11.26
CA ARG A 418 -20.48 6.61 -12.28
C ARG A 418 -20.23 7.31 -13.61
N ALA A 419 -19.04 7.05 -14.16
CA ALA A 419 -18.65 7.46 -15.50
C ALA A 419 -17.63 6.46 -16.03
N SER A 420 -17.56 6.25 -17.33
CA SER A 420 -16.52 5.40 -17.90
C SER A 420 -15.14 6.02 -17.68
N PHE A 421 -14.09 5.19 -17.70
CA PHE A 421 -12.73 5.70 -17.61
C PHE A 421 -12.39 6.66 -18.77
N ASP A 422 -12.95 6.40 -19.93
CA ASP A 422 -12.76 7.25 -21.11
C ASP A 422 -13.50 8.58 -21.01
N GLU A 423 -14.69 8.62 -20.41
CA GLU A 423 -15.42 9.87 -20.12
C GLU A 423 -14.66 10.74 -19.12
N LEU A 424 -14.08 10.12 -18.08
CA LEU A 424 -13.35 10.84 -17.04
C LEU A 424 -11.99 11.36 -17.52
N TYR A 425 -11.27 10.54 -18.30
CA TYR A 425 -9.86 10.74 -18.61
C TYR A 425 -9.54 10.70 -20.12
N GLY A 426 -10.55 10.73 -20.99
CA GLY A 426 -10.39 10.63 -22.44
C GLY A 426 -10.79 11.86 -23.22
N SER A 427 -10.79 13.04 -22.60
CA SER A 427 -11.22 14.28 -23.25
C SER A 427 -10.32 14.62 -24.45
N SER A 428 -10.88 15.33 -25.45
CA SER A 428 -10.11 15.85 -26.60
C SER A 428 -8.98 16.78 -26.16
N GLU A 429 -9.13 17.47 -25.03
CA GLU A 429 -8.11 18.33 -24.45
C GLU A 429 -6.93 17.51 -23.91
N GLU A 430 -7.20 16.39 -23.20
CA GLU A 430 -6.14 15.48 -22.76
C GLU A 430 -5.41 14.81 -23.92
N ALA A 431 -6.14 14.38 -24.95
CA ALA A 431 -5.54 13.83 -26.16
C ALA A 431 -4.64 14.88 -26.86
N GLY A 432 -5.09 16.13 -26.96
CA GLY A 432 -4.30 17.24 -27.49
C GLY A 432 -3.06 17.54 -26.64
N ARG A 433 -3.17 17.50 -25.31
CA ARG A 433 -2.01 17.63 -24.41
C ARG A 433 -1.04 16.46 -24.55
N ALA A 434 -1.53 15.23 -24.62
CA ALA A 434 -0.69 14.05 -24.81
C ALA A 434 0.12 14.15 -26.11
N GLU A 435 -0.50 14.57 -27.21
CA GLU A 435 0.20 14.76 -28.47
C GLU A 435 1.22 15.90 -28.39
N ALA A 436 0.88 17.01 -27.73
CA ALA A 436 1.78 18.16 -27.57
C ALA A 436 3.01 17.82 -26.70
N ILE A 437 2.91 16.90 -25.75
CA ILE A 437 4.06 16.50 -24.89
C ILE A 437 4.89 15.38 -25.50
N LYS A 438 4.39 14.60 -26.47
CA LYS A 438 5.18 13.61 -27.18
C LYS A 438 6.32 14.27 -27.94
N GLN A 439 7.52 13.74 -27.74
CA GLN A 439 8.72 14.30 -28.34
C GLN A 439 9.37 13.27 -29.27
N PRO A 440 9.80 13.68 -30.49
CA PRO A 440 10.53 12.81 -31.39
C PRO A 440 11.99 12.59 -30.97
N GLN A 441 12.49 13.37 -29.99
CA GLN A 441 13.89 13.35 -29.55
C GLN A 441 14.03 12.89 -28.11
N LEU A 442 15.23 12.51 -27.75
CA LEU A 442 15.66 11.99 -26.46
C LEU A 442 15.77 13.11 -25.41
N THR A 443 14.68 13.80 -25.15
CA THR A 443 14.60 14.86 -24.15
C THR A 443 13.46 14.59 -23.18
N ARG A 444 13.49 15.24 -22.01
CA ARG A 444 12.46 15.10 -20.99
C ARG A 444 11.40 16.17 -21.09
N PHE A 445 10.21 15.80 -20.64
CA PHE A 445 9.13 16.75 -20.37
C PHE A 445 9.15 17.15 -18.89
N HIS A 446 8.96 18.46 -18.62
CA HIS A 446 8.85 18.99 -17.28
C HIS A 446 7.48 19.60 -17.02
N ALA A 447 6.87 19.24 -15.88
CA ALA A 447 5.74 19.94 -15.31
C ALA A 447 5.92 20.05 -13.80
N PRO A 448 5.56 21.18 -13.16
CA PRO A 448 5.63 21.34 -11.72
C PRO A 448 4.67 20.38 -11.01
N ALA A 449 5.18 19.64 -10.00
CA ALA A 449 4.49 18.52 -9.37
C ALA A 449 3.16 18.86 -8.69
N ASN A 450 3.00 20.10 -8.25
CA ASN A 450 1.86 20.57 -7.46
C ASN A 450 0.80 21.34 -8.27
N ARG A 451 0.97 21.50 -9.59
CA ARG A 451 0.09 22.34 -10.41
C ARG A 451 -0.58 21.65 -11.59
N VAL A 452 -0.30 20.36 -11.80
CA VAL A 452 -0.88 19.61 -12.91
C VAL A 452 -1.28 18.23 -12.42
N SER A 453 -2.55 18.05 -12.09
CA SER A 453 -3.19 16.73 -12.15
C SER A 453 -3.27 16.36 -13.61
N MET A 454 -2.25 15.64 -14.07
CA MET A 454 -2.23 15.09 -15.40
C MET A 454 -2.96 13.75 -15.41
N GLY A 455 -4.10 13.56 -15.12
CA GLY A 455 -4.85 12.30 -15.05
C GLY A 455 -4.12 11.01 -15.49
N PRO A 456 -4.67 9.86 -15.26
CA PRO A 456 -3.96 8.58 -15.46
C PRO A 456 -3.48 8.35 -16.90
N LYS A 457 -4.19 8.90 -17.91
CA LYS A 457 -3.80 8.79 -19.33
C LYS A 457 -2.63 9.68 -19.73
N LEU A 458 -2.33 10.72 -18.95
CA LEU A 458 -1.17 11.59 -19.14
C LEU A 458 -0.01 11.22 -18.19
N HIS A 459 -0.17 10.15 -17.42
CA HIS A 459 0.88 9.68 -16.53
C HIS A 459 2.11 9.23 -17.36
N PRO A 460 3.33 9.67 -16.99
CA PRO A 460 4.54 9.38 -17.76
C PRO A 460 4.77 7.88 -17.99
N LEU A 461 4.40 7.01 -17.05
CA LEU A 461 4.52 5.56 -17.22
C LEU A 461 3.59 5.02 -18.29
N ASP A 462 2.37 5.53 -18.41
CA ASP A 462 1.40 5.09 -19.43
C ASP A 462 1.81 5.57 -20.82
N LEU A 463 2.23 6.82 -20.93
CA LEU A 463 2.72 7.42 -22.19
C LEU A 463 4.11 6.92 -22.60
N LYS A 464 4.86 6.26 -21.72
CA LYS A 464 6.30 5.95 -21.89
C LYS A 464 7.10 7.22 -22.21
N LEU A 465 6.77 8.30 -21.54
CA LEU A 465 7.37 9.61 -21.69
C LEU A 465 8.37 9.85 -20.56
N GLU A 466 9.60 10.15 -20.88
CA GLU A 466 10.56 10.55 -19.85
C GLU A 466 10.20 11.92 -19.27
N ALA A 467 9.92 11.96 -17.97
CA ALA A 467 9.50 13.15 -17.25
C ALA A 467 10.35 13.41 -15.99
N THR A 468 10.41 14.68 -15.62
CA THR A 468 11.08 15.11 -14.40
C THR A 468 10.21 14.96 -13.15
N TYR A 469 8.92 14.72 -13.33
CA TYR A 469 7.92 14.60 -12.25
C TYR A 469 7.38 13.17 -12.16
N GLY A 470 6.71 12.90 -11.06
CA GLY A 470 6.03 11.64 -10.76
C GLY A 470 5.41 11.71 -9.38
N ALA A 471 4.40 10.87 -9.11
CA ALA A 471 3.80 10.77 -7.79
C ALA A 471 4.42 9.60 -7.02
N SER A 472 5.17 9.88 -5.96
CA SER A 472 5.65 8.87 -5.02
C SER A 472 5.74 9.45 -3.61
N LEU A 473 5.50 8.60 -2.59
CA LEU A 473 5.74 8.96 -1.19
C LEU A 473 7.24 8.92 -0.82
N LEU A 474 8.05 8.25 -1.64
CA LEU A 474 9.48 8.04 -1.39
C LEU A 474 10.31 8.64 -2.51
N ASP A 475 10.13 9.95 -2.75
CA ASP A 475 10.94 10.67 -3.72
C ASP A 475 12.38 10.82 -3.21
N PRO A 476 13.42 10.57 -4.03
CA PRO A 476 14.80 10.82 -3.62
C PRO A 476 15.01 12.27 -3.21
N GLY A 477 15.47 12.49 -1.97
CA GLY A 477 15.59 13.81 -1.37
C GLY A 477 16.44 14.79 -2.18
N PRO A 478 17.66 14.42 -2.56
CA PRO A 478 18.50 15.30 -3.39
C PRO A 478 17.89 15.64 -4.75
N TYR A 479 17.11 14.72 -5.33
CA TYR A 479 16.41 15.01 -6.57
C TYR A 479 15.25 16.00 -6.37
N ARG A 480 14.54 15.90 -5.24
CA ARG A 480 13.51 16.87 -4.86
C ARG A 480 14.11 18.26 -4.66
N ASP A 481 15.24 18.35 -3.93
CA ASP A 481 15.98 19.59 -3.74
C ASP A 481 16.40 20.22 -5.09
N TYR A 482 16.79 19.39 -6.07
CA TYR A 482 17.11 19.83 -7.41
C TYR A 482 15.89 20.43 -8.13
N LEU A 483 14.72 19.77 -8.06
CA LEU A 483 13.48 20.28 -8.65
C LEU A 483 13.04 21.58 -7.98
N ASP A 484 13.12 21.69 -6.68
CA ASP A 484 12.79 22.92 -5.94
C ASP A 484 13.74 24.08 -6.30
N ALA A 485 15.03 23.80 -6.48
CA ALA A 485 15.99 24.78 -6.97
C ALA A 485 15.72 25.17 -8.43
N MET A 486 15.26 24.25 -9.27
CA MET A 486 14.96 24.50 -10.68
C MET A 486 13.78 25.49 -10.88
N GLU A 487 12.87 25.59 -9.91
CA GLU A 487 11.82 26.62 -9.93
C GLU A 487 12.40 28.03 -9.78
N ARG A 488 13.50 28.19 -9.01
CA ARG A 488 14.20 29.46 -8.78
C ARG A 488 15.30 29.73 -9.79
N ASN A 489 15.96 28.67 -10.30
CA ASN A 489 17.02 28.72 -11.31
C ASN A 489 16.61 27.90 -12.53
N PRO A 490 15.91 28.49 -13.52
CA PRO A 490 15.45 27.79 -14.72
C PRO A 490 16.54 27.14 -15.59
N LYS A 491 17.80 27.59 -15.48
CA LYS A 491 18.94 26.97 -16.18
C LYS A 491 19.17 25.51 -15.81
N LEU A 492 18.72 25.09 -14.62
CA LEU A 492 18.80 23.70 -14.20
C LEU A 492 17.98 22.75 -15.10
N ARG A 493 16.97 23.25 -15.83
CA ARG A 493 16.22 22.49 -16.84
C ARG A 493 17.14 21.99 -17.95
N ASP A 494 18.11 22.82 -18.36
CA ASP A 494 19.05 22.48 -19.43
C ASP A 494 19.89 21.27 -19.04
N GLY A 495 20.46 21.31 -17.82
CA GLY A 495 21.26 20.22 -17.24
C GLY A 495 20.49 18.95 -16.97
N LEU A 496 19.17 19.01 -16.82
CA LEU A 496 18.28 17.88 -16.64
C LEU A 496 17.77 17.30 -17.96
N ASN A 497 18.26 17.83 -19.10
CA ASN A 497 17.85 17.44 -20.46
C ASN A 497 16.34 17.64 -20.72
N VAL A 498 15.78 18.76 -20.19
CA VAL A 498 14.37 19.12 -20.44
C VAL A 498 14.24 19.82 -21.76
N GLY A 499 13.58 19.18 -22.74
CA GLY A 499 13.35 19.77 -24.07
C GLY A 499 12.03 20.54 -24.17
N ARG A 500 11.02 20.15 -23.39
CA ARG A 500 9.72 20.81 -23.31
C ARG A 500 9.24 20.91 -21.88
N PHE A 501 8.52 21.97 -21.56
CA PHE A 501 7.98 22.17 -20.22
C PHE A 501 6.62 22.88 -20.24
N LEU A 502 5.79 22.58 -19.24
CA LEU A 502 4.55 23.29 -19.03
C LEU A 502 4.85 24.68 -18.41
N ASN A 503 4.50 25.71 -19.16
CA ASN A 503 4.53 27.08 -18.65
C ASN A 503 3.26 27.35 -17.83
N VAL A 504 3.42 27.45 -16.52
CA VAL A 504 2.30 27.59 -15.58
C VAL A 504 1.56 28.93 -15.76
N ALA A 505 2.28 29.97 -16.19
CA ALA A 505 1.67 31.31 -16.36
C ALA A 505 0.73 31.35 -17.57
N THR A 506 1.07 30.64 -18.64
CA THR A 506 0.33 30.65 -19.91
C THR A 506 -0.54 29.39 -20.11
N GLY A 507 -0.30 28.31 -19.35
CA GLY A 507 -0.90 26.99 -19.54
C GLY A 507 -0.44 26.28 -20.82
N ARG A 508 0.58 26.80 -21.51
CA ARG A 508 1.11 26.27 -22.77
C ARG A 508 2.33 25.40 -22.54
N ILE A 509 2.62 24.55 -23.51
CA ILE A 509 3.86 23.78 -23.56
C ILE A 509 4.87 24.56 -24.39
N ASP A 510 5.95 24.98 -23.73
CA ASP A 510 7.03 25.71 -24.34
C ASP A 510 8.22 24.79 -24.63
N GLU A 511 8.99 25.11 -25.68
CA GLU A 511 10.24 24.43 -26.03
C GLU A 511 11.43 25.09 -25.32
N ASN A 512 12.39 24.26 -24.88
CA ASN A 512 13.64 24.72 -24.29
C ASN A 512 14.77 24.69 -25.33
N ALA A 513 15.11 25.85 -25.84
CA ALA A 513 16.15 26.00 -26.88
C ALA A 513 17.58 25.76 -26.37
N SER A 514 17.81 25.85 -25.05
CA SER A 514 19.11 25.68 -24.37
C SER A 514 19.35 24.28 -23.83
N VAL A 515 18.51 23.31 -24.17
CA VAL A 515 18.59 21.94 -23.65
C VAL A 515 19.97 21.30 -23.90
N LEU A 516 20.59 20.78 -22.86
CA LEU A 516 21.84 20.01 -22.96
C LEU A 516 21.56 18.55 -23.29
N ALA A 517 22.52 17.89 -23.93
CA ALA A 517 22.45 16.47 -24.25
C ALA A 517 22.27 15.61 -23.00
N ARG A 518 21.76 14.37 -23.16
CA ARG A 518 21.60 13.41 -22.07
C ARG A 518 22.92 13.09 -21.37
N ALA A 519 24.00 13.01 -22.13
CA ALA A 519 25.36 12.91 -21.63
C ALA A 519 26.21 14.02 -22.22
N TYR A 520 27.03 14.68 -21.42
CA TYR A 520 27.89 15.77 -21.85
C TYR A 520 29.04 16.00 -20.88
N PHE A 521 30.05 16.75 -21.34
CA PHE A 521 31.17 17.20 -20.55
C PHE A 521 30.93 18.66 -20.11
N PRO A 522 30.87 18.98 -18.80
CA PRO A 522 30.85 20.38 -18.35
C PRO A 522 32.18 21.05 -18.62
N LYS A 523 32.20 22.37 -18.83
CA LYS A 523 33.44 23.13 -19.10
C LYS A 523 34.34 23.25 -17.86
N ALA A 524 33.76 23.22 -16.68
CA ALA A 524 34.48 23.31 -15.41
C ALA A 524 33.82 22.41 -14.33
N VAL A 525 34.61 22.04 -13.35
CA VAL A 525 34.18 21.27 -12.18
C VAL A 525 34.39 22.10 -10.92
N VAL A 526 33.41 22.07 -10.00
CA VAL A 526 33.47 22.73 -8.71
C VAL A 526 33.24 21.68 -7.62
N ASP A 527 34.22 21.52 -6.74
CA ASP A 527 34.11 20.58 -5.62
C ASP A 527 33.22 21.14 -4.53
N VAL A 528 32.31 20.30 -4.03
CA VAL A 528 31.47 20.60 -2.86
C VAL A 528 31.67 19.52 -1.80
N ARG A 529 31.72 19.92 -0.51
CA ARG A 529 32.07 19.03 0.60
C ARG A 529 30.89 18.32 1.23
N SER A 530 29.67 18.81 0.98
CA SER A 530 28.46 18.27 1.57
C SER A 530 27.25 18.42 0.66
N LEU A 531 26.21 17.63 0.89
CA LEU A 531 24.92 17.80 0.21
C LEU A 531 24.28 19.16 0.51
N ALA A 532 24.46 19.70 1.72
CA ALA A 532 23.95 21.02 2.08
C ALA A 532 24.59 22.14 1.25
N GLU A 533 25.93 22.11 1.10
CA GLU A 533 26.68 23.04 0.25
C GLU A 533 26.27 22.88 -1.22
N SER A 534 26.15 21.64 -1.71
CA SER A 534 25.70 21.35 -3.05
C SER A 534 24.29 21.90 -3.33
N ARG A 535 23.34 21.72 -2.37
CA ARG A 535 21.98 22.26 -2.47
C ARG A 535 21.98 23.80 -2.61
N GLN A 536 22.77 24.48 -1.79
CA GLN A 536 22.87 25.93 -1.84
C GLN A 536 23.48 26.40 -3.18
N ALA A 537 24.48 25.69 -3.70
CA ALA A 537 25.15 26.03 -4.94
C ALA A 537 24.24 25.87 -6.20
N LEU A 538 23.17 25.07 -6.11
CA LEU A 538 22.18 24.92 -7.20
C LEU A 538 21.50 26.25 -7.55
N GLU A 539 21.32 27.17 -6.59
CA GLU A 539 20.64 28.46 -6.79
C GLU A 539 21.32 29.30 -7.89
N THR A 540 22.62 29.12 -8.10
CA THR A 540 23.42 29.89 -9.05
C THR A 540 24.13 29.02 -10.10
N LEU A 541 23.85 27.73 -10.12
CA LEU A 541 24.49 26.79 -11.04
C LEU A 541 24.03 27.05 -12.48
N ASP A 542 25.00 27.15 -13.37
CA ASP A 542 24.80 27.07 -14.82
C ASP A 542 25.37 25.74 -15.32
N PRO A 543 24.52 24.70 -15.58
CA PRO A 543 24.99 23.38 -15.98
C PRO A 543 25.75 23.32 -17.31
N ALA A 544 25.56 24.31 -18.19
CA ALA A 544 26.30 24.42 -19.45
C ALA A 544 27.76 24.85 -19.24
N VAL A 545 28.06 25.49 -18.11
CA VAL A 545 29.38 26.02 -17.80
C VAL A 545 30.12 25.17 -16.79
N LYS A 546 29.47 24.77 -15.70
CA LYS A 546 30.11 24.08 -14.59
C LYS A 546 29.24 22.97 -14.02
N SER A 547 29.86 21.96 -13.40
CA SER A 547 29.19 20.92 -12.65
C SER A 547 29.72 20.84 -11.22
N LEU A 548 28.83 20.63 -10.26
CA LEU A 548 29.16 20.41 -8.85
C LEU A 548 29.50 18.96 -8.63
N VAL A 549 30.61 18.65 -7.97
CA VAL A 549 31.04 17.28 -7.66
C VAL A 549 31.18 17.09 -6.17
N LEU A 550 30.51 16.07 -5.64
CA LEU A 550 30.56 15.77 -4.21
C LEU A 550 31.86 15.04 -3.86
N TRP A 551 32.65 15.64 -2.94
CA TRP A 551 33.86 15.05 -2.39
C TRP A 551 33.55 13.80 -1.54
N PRO A 552 34.43 12.74 -1.47
CA PRO A 552 35.77 12.68 -2.06
C PRO A 552 35.79 12.05 -3.47
N HIS A 553 36.60 12.58 -4.33
CA HIS A 553 36.92 12.02 -5.65
C HIS A 553 38.37 12.38 -6.04
N ALA A 554 38.88 11.77 -7.11
CA ALA A 554 40.19 12.14 -7.65
C ALA A 554 40.14 13.58 -8.22
N PRO A 555 41.25 14.34 -8.18
CA PRO A 555 41.32 15.65 -8.79
C PRO A 555 40.90 15.61 -10.27
N ILE A 556 39.96 16.46 -10.65
CA ILE A 556 39.42 16.51 -12.02
C ILE A 556 39.92 17.80 -12.70
N ARG A 557 40.67 17.64 -13.79
CA ARG A 557 40.98 18.73 -14.70
C ARG A 557 40.23 18.48 -16.00
N GLN A 558 39.19 19.28 -16.22
CA GLN A 558 38.29 19.08 -17.36
C GLN A 558 39.01 19.37 -18.70
N ASP A 559 38.91 18.44 -19.63
CA ASP A 559 39.39 18.61 -20.99
C ASP A 559 38.39 19.51 -21.77
N PRO A 560 38.83 20.65 -22.34
CA PRO A 560 37.95 21.52 -23.12
C PRO A 560 37.48 20.92 -24.41
N ASP A 561 38.22 19.93 -24.98
CA ASP A 561 37.91 19.29 -26.25
C ASP A 561 37.11 17.98 -26.06
N ALA A 562 36.84 17.60 -24.80
CA ALA A 562 36.08 16.38 -24.54
C ALA A 562 34.62 16.53 -25.01
N ALA A 563 34.15 15.53 -25.77
CA ALA A 563 32.82 15.52 -26.36
C ALA A 563 32.14 14.15 -26.24
N ALA A 564 30.84 14.16 -25.89
CA ALA A 564 30.01 12.97 -26.00
C ALA A 564 29.48 12.88 -27.45
N MET A 565 29.86 11.80 -28.13
CA MET A 565 29.58 11.61 -29.57
C MET A 565 28.22 10.99 -29.83
N GLY A 566 27.67 10.26 -28.85
CA GLY A 566 26.37 9.64 -28.97
C GLY A 566 25.97 8.89 -27.71
N VAL A 567 24.64 8.75 -27.52
CA VAL A 567 24.06 8.00 -26.39
C VAL A 567 23.08 6.97 -26.94
N ARG A 568 23.35 5.69 -26.67
CA ARG A 568 22.38 4.60 -26.85
C ARG A 568 21.84 4.20 -25.47
N TYR A 569 20.57 3.87 -25.37
CA TYR A 569 19.98 3.59 -24.07
C TYR A 569 18.76 2.68 -24.14
N GLY A 570 18.49 2.05 -23.00
CA GLY A 570 17.24 1.39 -22.68
C GLY A 570 16.75 1.85 -21.30
N GLU A 571 15.73 1.21 -20.78
CA GLU A 571 15.15 1.63 -19.49
C GLU A 571 16.13 1.50 -18.33
N GLN A 572 17.03 0.50 -18.37
CA GLN A 572 17.93 0.14 -17.26
C GLN A 572 19.41 0.21 -17.66
N TRP A 573 19.74 0.77 -18.79
CA TRP A 573 21.12 0.89 -19.24
C TRP A 573 21.32 2.09 -20.17
N TYR A 574 22.57 2.63 -20.17
CA TYR A 574 23.07 3.65 -21.10
C TYR A 574 24.41 3.22 -21.64
N ARG A 575 24.71 3.58 -22.90
CA ARG A 575 26.00 3.45 -23.55
C ARG A 575 26.35 4.81 -24.11
N VAL A 576 27.46 5.38 -23.65
CA VAL A 576 27.89 6.73 -24.04
C VAL A 576 29.23 6.63 -24.77
N HIS A 577 29.20 6.88 -26.05
CA HIS A 577 30.41 7.01 -26.84
C HIS A 577 30.99 8.41 -26.65
N TYR A 578 32.26 8.51 -26.34
CA TYR A 578 32.93 9.78 -26.06
C TYR A 578 34.33 9.86 -26.63
N HIS A 579 34.79 11.10 -26.86
CA HIS A 579 36.18 11.44 -27.14
C HIS A 579 36.73 12.38 -26.07
N ALA A 580 37.93 12.11 -25.54
CA ALA A 580 38.62 12.99 -24.60
C ALA A 580 40.14 12.86 -24.77
N VAL A 581 40.88 13.97 -24.70
CA VAL A 581 42.35 14.01 -24.80
C VAL A 581 43.02 13.78 -23.43
N SER A 582 42.32 14.11 -22.36
CA SER A 582 42.74 13.87 -20.99
C SER A 582 41.59 13.37 -20.10
N PRO A 583 41.89 12.74 -18.92
CA PRO A 583 40.85 12.29 -18.03
C PRO A 583 39.87 13.41 -17.65
N SER A 584 38.56 13.18 -17.83
CA SER A 584 37.55 14.22 -17.73
C SER A 584 36.26 13.70 -17.10
N LEU A 585 35.47 14.59 -16.52
CA LEU A 585 34.15 14.27 -15.98
C LEU A 585 33.11 14.17 -17.10
N LEU A 586 32.62 12.98 -17.37
CA LEU A 586 31.43 12.74 -18.18
C LEU A 586 30.22 12.73 -17.27
N LYS A 587 29.28 13.65 -17.50
CA LYS A 587 28.03 13.73 -16.78
C LYS A 587 26.92 13.00 -17.54
N LEU A 588 26.05 12.28 -16.80
CA LEU A 588 24.84 11.67 -17.32
C LEU A 588 23.63 12.27 -16.60
N SER A 589 22.74 12.92 -17.35
CA SER A 589 21.52 13.56 -16.82
C SER A 589 20.46 12.51 -16.45
N VAL A 590 20.77 11.66 -15.45
CA VAL A 590 19.90 10.64 -14.88
C VAL A 590 20.02 10.73 -13.38
N ALA A 591 18.90 10.56 -12.66
CA ALA A 591 18.89 10.62 -11.20
C ALA A 591 19.87 9.60 -10.60
N TRP A 592 20.71 10.09 -9.67
CA TRP A 592 21.66 9.24 -8.97
C TRP A 592 20.93 8.28 -8.01
N TYR A 593 21.32 7.00 -8.06
CA TYR A 593 20.82 5.99 -7.13
C TYR A 593 21.86 4.87 -6.94
N PRO A 594 21.96 4.22 -5.76
CA PRO A 594 23.00 3.24 -5.44
C PRO A 594 23.08 2.01 -6.37
N GLY A 595 22.02 1.69 -7.10
CA GLY A 595 21.96 0.53 -8.01
C GLY A 595 22.68 0.71 -9.35
N TRP A 596 23.15 1.89 -9.69
CA TRP A 596 23.88 2.13 -10.94
C TRP A 596 25.32 1.71 -10.86
N HIS A 597 25.83 1.09 -11.92
CA HIS A 597 27.22 0.69 -12.12
C HIS A 597 27.68 1.18 -13.48
N ALA A 598 28.91 1.67 -13.55
CA ALA A 598 29.56 2.06 -14.79
C ALA A 598 30.79 1.20 -15.04
N ASP A 599 31.04 0.88 -16.30
CA ASP A 599 32.25 0.18 -16.73
C ASP A 599 32.74 0.68 -18.08
N LEU A 600 34.04 0.54 -18.28
CA LEU A 600 34.72 0.78 -19.55
C LEU A 600 35.45 -0.52 -19.91
N ASP A 601 35.06 -1.15 -21.02
CA ASP A 601 35.60 -2.44 -21.46
C ASP A 601 35.65 -3.51 -20.35
N GLY A 602 34.61 -3.54 -19.50
CA GLY A 602 34.49 -4.45 -18.36
C GLY A 602 35.29 -4.03 -17.12
N GLN A 603 36.02 -2.91 -17.15
CA GLN A 603 36.70 -2.36 -15.96
C GLN A 603 35.74 -1.38 -15.24
N PRO A 604 35.46 -1.57 -13.96
CA PRO A 604 34.50 -0.75 -13.23
C PRO A 604 35.01 0.70 -13.08
N LEU A 605 34.12 1.65 -13.39
CA LEU A 605 34.32 3.08 -13.14
C LEU A 605 33.46 3.52 -11.97
N PRO A 606 34.03 4.25 -10.98
CA PRO A 606 33.26 4.79 -9.86
C PRO A 606 32.23 5.83 -10.37
N ILE A 607 30.95 5.61 -10.07
CA ILE A 607 29.91 6.63 -10.29
C ILE A 607 29.96 7.62 -9.13
N ILE A 608 30.07 8.90 -9.45
CA ILE A 608 30.06 9.99 -8.49
C ILE A 608 28.76 10.79 -8.62
N ARG A 609 28.31 11.37 -7.51
CA ARG A 609 27.14 12.24 -7.50
C ARG A 609 27.55 13.64 -7.96
N VAL A 610 26.87 14.13 -8.99
CA VAL A 610 27.11 15.44 -9.58
C VAL A 610 25.85 16.27 -9.54
N ASP A 611 26.02 17.60 -9.52
CA ASP A 611 24.93 18.58 -9.45
C ASP A 611 23.85 18.17 -8.45
N HIS A 612 24.29 17.74 -7.26
CA HIS A 612 23.43 17.35 -6.15
C HIS A 612 22.69 16.02 -6.33
N ALA A 613 22.12 15.76 -7.52
CA ALA A 613 21.15 14.66 -7.72
C ALA A 613 21.43 13.78 -8.95
N LEU A 614 22.43 14.09 -9.75
CA LEU A 614 22.69 13.42 -11.02
C LEU A 614 23.95 12.53 -10.95
N MET A 615 24.20 11.77 -12.02
CA MET A 615 25.36 10.88 -12.10
C MET A 615 26.48 11.45 -12.96
N GLY A 616 27.72 11.10 -12.60
CA GLY A 616 28.89 11.34 -13.43
C GLY A 616 29.95 10.27 -13.21
N VAL A 617 30.86 10.13 -14.15
CA VAL A 617 32.03 9.28 -14.07
C VAL A 617 33.27 10.03 -14.59
N ILE A 618 34.42 9.77 -14.00
CA ILE A 618 35.69 10.25 -14.55
C ILE A 618 36.14 9.25 -15.59
N VAL A 619 36.16 9.66 -16.87
CA VAL A 619 36.58 8.81 -17.98
C VAL A 619 38.04 9.08 -18.34
N PRO A 620 38.82 8.06 -18.76
CA PRO A 620 40.18 8.25 -19.25
C PRO A 620 40.23 8.92 -20.63
N ALA A 621 41.39 9.37 -21.04
CA ALA A 621 41.60 9.82 -22.39
C ALA A 621 41.36 8.69 -23.39
N GLY A 622 40.89 9.04 -24.57
CA GLY A 622 40.61 8.10 -25.67
C GLY A 622 39.28 8.35 -26.35
N ASP A 623 39.05 7.49 -27.35
CA ASP A 623 37.78 7.37 -28.07
C ASP A 623 37.13 6.04 -27.69
N ASN A 624 36.21 6.08 -26.72
CA ASN A 624 35.74 4.88 -26.03
C ASN A 624 34.21 4.93 -25.77
N GLU A 625 33.66 3.81 -25.32
CA GLU A 625 32.25 3.71 -24.93
C GLU A 625 32.12 3.32 -23.45
N VAL A 626 31.55 4.19 -22.63
CA VAL A 626 31.19 3.88 -21.23
C VAL A 626 29.83 3.23 -21.17
N ALA A 627 29.74 2.13 -20.45
CA ALA A 627 28.52 1.40 -20.15
C ALA A 627 28.00 1.74 -18.76
N PHE A 628 26.74 2.14 -18.67
CA PHE A 628 26.02 2.26 -17.39
C PHE A 628 24.93 1.21 -17.34
N ASN A 629 24.85 0.45 -16.25
CA ASN A 629 23.86 -0.59 -16.04
C ASN A 629 23.25 -0.47 -14.63
N PHE A 630 21.93 -0.59 -14.54
CA PHE A 630 21.23 -0.63 -13.26
C PHE A 630 21.13 -2.06 -12.75
N HIS A 631 21.60 -2.31 -11.53
CA HIS A 631 21.49 -3.60 -10.88
C HIS A 631 21.28 -3.43 -9.37
N SER A 632 20.11 -3.80 -8.87
CA SER A 632 19.79 -3.69 -7.44
C SER A 632 20.31 -4.92 -6.66
N LYS A 633 21.47 -4.77 -6.01
CA LYS A 633 22.01 -5.80 -5.09
C LYS A 633 21.05 -6.06 -3.91
N ARG A 634 20.36 -5.02 -3.45
CA ARG A 634 19.40 -5.11 -2.34
C ARG A 634 18.19 -5.98 -2.68
N PHE A 635 17.71 -5.91 -3.93
CA PHE A 635 16.65 -6.80 -4.38
C PHE A 635 17.05 -8.27 -4.30
N GLY A 636 18.24 -8.63 -4.80
CA GLY A 636 18.72 -10.02 -4.75
C GLY A 636 18.80 -10.56 -3.32
N THR A 637 19.31 -9.74 -2.39
CA THR A 637 19.33 -10.08 -0.95
C THR A 637 17.93 -10.28 -0.40
N GLY A 638 17.02 -9.34 -0.66
CA GLY A 638 15.62 -9.43 -0.22
C GLY A 638 14.90 -10.66 -0.77
N LEU A 639 15.09 -10.97 -2.06
CA LEU A 639 14.55 -12.15 -2.73
C LEU A 639 15.03 -13.44 -2.06
N ALA A 640 16.33 -13.57 -1.81
CA ALA A 640 16.91 -14.76 -1.17
C ALA A 640 16.31 -14.99 0.23
N ILE A 641 16.19 -13.93 1.05
CA ILE A 641 15.59 -14.02 2.39
C ILE A 641 14.10 -14.41 2.27
N SER A 642 13.33 -13.78 1.37
CA SER A 642 11.91 -14.08 1.20
C SER A 642 11.65 -15.50 0.73
N LEU A 643 12.43 -16.00 -0.22
CA LEU A 643 12.30 -17.37 -0.71
C LEU A 643 12.64 -18.40 0.37
N ALA A 644 13.76 -18.20 1.09
CA ALA A 644 14.18 -19.10 2.17
C ALA A 644 13.14 -19.13 3.30
N SER A 645 12.71 -17.96 3.77
CA SER A 645 11.72 -17.86 4.85
C SER A 645 10.33 -18.38 4.43
N GLY A 646 9.89 -18.04 3.21
CA GLY A 646 8.64 -18.55 2.66
C GLY A 646 8.61 -20.07 2.58
N LEU A 647 9.71 -20.71 2.11
CA LEU A 647 9.85 -22.15 2.07
C LEU A 647 9.77 -22.78 3.47
N VAL A 648 10.50 -22.22 4.44
CA VAL A 648 10.48 -22.68 5.83
C VAL A 648 9.07 -22.57 6.41
N LEU A 649 8.41 -21.43 6.26
CA LEU A 649 7.05 -21.23 6.79
C LEU A 649 6.03 -22.17 6.14
N VAL A 650 6.09 -22.37 4.81
CA VAL A 650 5.23 -23.33 4.11
C VAL A 650 5.46 -24.76 4.61
N MET A 651 6.71 -25.15 4.84
CA MET A 651 7.02 -26.46 5.45
C MET A 651 6.44 -26.56 6.87
N CYS A 652 6.58 -25.54 7.72
CA CYS A 652 6.00 -25.53 9.06
C CYS A 652 4.46 -25.62 9.02
N VAL A 653 3.80 -24.97 8.05
CA VAL A 653 2.35 -25.08 7.84
C VAL A 653 1.95 -26.52 7.49
N ARG A 654 2.73 -27.23 6.65
CA ARG A 654 2.44 -28.61 6.24
C ARG A 654 2.72 -29.64 7.33
N VAL A 655 3.82 -29.50 8.06
CA VAL A 655 4.31 -30.51 9.04
C VAL A 655 3.74 -30.30 10.43
N GLY A 656 3.34 -29.09 10.78
CA GLY A 656 2.83 -28.74 12.11
C GLY A 656 1.58 -29.54 12.49
N ARG A 657 1.74 -30.47 13.46
CA ARG A 657 0.66 -31.35 13.93
C ARG A 657 -0.23 -30.63 14.98
N PRO A 658 -1.53 -30.98 15.07
CA PRO A 658 -2.40 -30.50 16.15
C PRO A 658 -1.86 -30.94 17.52
N SER A 659 -1.88 -30.04 18.50
CA SER A 659 -1.49 -30.39 19.86
C SER A 659 -2.57 -31.26 20.54
N HIS A 660 -2.19 -32.42 21.10
CA HIS A 660 -3.11 -33.35 21.78
C HIS A 660 -3.73 -32.81 23.10
N HIS A 661 -3.36 -31.61 23.54
CA HIS A 661 -3.70 -31.14 24.88
C HIS A 661 -5.17 -30.68 25.12
N ARG A 662 -6.04 -30.61 24.10
CA ARG A 662 -7.37 -29.99 24.26
C ARG A 662 -8.60 -30.90 24.23
N LYS A 663 -8.47 -32.21 24.12
CA LYS A 663 -9.64 -33.13 24.34
C LYS A 663 -10.20 -33.07 25.78
N ARG A 664 -9.42 -32.59 26.75
CA ARG A 664 -9.85 -32.50 28.16
C ARG A 664 -10.64 -31.26 28.57
N LYS A 665 -10.52 -30.13 27.88
CA LYS A 665 -11.24 -28.87 28.26
C LYS A 665 -12.70 -28.83 27.76
N LYS A 666 -13.04 -29.46 26.65
CA LYS A 666 -14.44 -29.51 26.16
C LYS A 666 -15.39 -30.27 27.12
N HIS A 667 -14.90 -31.26 27.83
CA HIS A 667 -15.70 -32.01 28.82
C HIS A 667 -15.88 -31.27 30.14
N ARG A 668 -15.07 -30.27 30.48
CA ARG A 668 -15.24 -29.48 31.71
C ARG A 668 -16.18 -28.28 31.55
N HIS A 669 -16.35 -27.77 30.36
CA HIS A 669 -17.26 -26.63 30.11
C HIS A 669 -18.73 -27.08 30.02
N SER A 670 -19.01 -28.26 29.48
CA SER A 670 -20.37 -28.82 29.43
C SER A 670 -20.92 -29.20 30.81
N ARG A 671 -20.05 -29.44 31.82
CA ARG A 671 -20.45 -29.74 33.19
C ARG A 671 -20.65 -28.51 34.12
N ARG A 672 -20.31 -27.30 33.64
CA ARG A 672 -20.53 -26.05 34.42
C ARG A 672 -21.74 -25.23 33.96
N VAL A 673 -22.44 -25.67 32.91
CA VAL A 673 -23.69 -25.05 32.43
C VAL A 673 -24.93 -25.80 32.90
N THR A 674 -24.74 -26.94 33.58
CA THR A 674 -25.82 -27.74 34.18
C THR A 674 -25.71 -27.84 35.72
N ALA A 675 -25.12 -26.83 36.36
CA ALA A 675 -25.17 -26.68 37.83
C ALA A 675 -25.54 -25.23 38.17
#